data_b523d73a404e228f6c2c25866d29038b
#
_entry.id   b523d73a404e228f6c2c25866d29038b
#
_cell.length_a   1.000
_cell.length_b   1.000
_cell.length_c   1.000
_cell.angle_alpha   90.00
_cell.angle_beta   90.00
_cell.angle_gamma   90.00
#
_symmetry.space_group_name_H-M   'P 1'
#
loop_
_entity.id
_entity.type
_entity.pdbx_description
1 polymer ?
#
loop_
_entity_poly.entity_id
_entity_poly.type
_entity_poly.pdbx_seq_one_letter_code
_entity_poly.pdbx_strand_id
1 'polypeptide(L)'
;MRTPHPSRTALAVSSALMLLCAARSSAADIAALPEIHVKELGKQTASNYTIPASSAATGIKLTQRETPQSLSVITAKQIEDQGLDSLQDVLKQTPGVFHSKMGNNVSGHSQFISRSQAIDSISVDGAPKFLYDGKAIRRGTNNLDSELYDQVVVVRGASGLSNGGMGEPGGTVALERKKPTAKPAVSVEAGVGSWKHYRFVLDANQPLNADNTLRGRTILVSDHGGDYLPNTSRHNHTFYGILSYDLAPQTQWNIGTEIHRFRNKGSSRFSYLTAAGNKEDGFIPFEASPRSNSSAKWAYGKDTSAEVFTSLSHEFDNGWKLTGNYSYLAGKSDIVSGIAGTYEINTKYAALFTADRDRSKYRDQNFSLILDGDYPALGRSHEFNAGISYQDNKENLSFYKEGESMIPDLRQFDGNIAKPDMPYLRDGFTNMKNLSVYGSTRFKLTDKLALIGGSRFVNWRYRYSTERNKFAYSSHKQNVFIPYLGATLDIGENLTAYASYTTIFRPQVRYLTKDGAALEPQRGKTYETGLKGSWFEGRLNASASVFMNKRDHLGVYAGRLPNGEEYYRSADKTTTKGWELAVGGRLSDRWLLNASYARSKIKDNEGKQLHPSYPVHLFKLFTAYDVTDRLNLGANVNWQSRSHTLDEYPADINPAAAAALTQRPYATLDLTAHYKIGKSTRIGLDFENVFNKRYRTMPDIHVYGTPRSLTATVKHTF
;
A
#
# COMPACT_ATOMS: atom_id res chain seq x y z
N MET A 1 -29.82 -0.32 -35.22
CA MET A 1 -29.04 -1.34 -34.48
C MET A 1 -27.66 -1.44 -35.14
N ARG A 2 -26.62 -0.88 -34.55
CA ARG A 2 -25.24 -1.00 -35.03
C ARG A 2 -24.48 -1.88 -34.03
N THR A 3 -24.00 -3.02 -34.49
CA THR A 3 -23.12 -3.94 -33.75
C THR A 3 -21.78 -3.24 -33.46
N PRO A 4 -21.22 -3.32 -32.24
CA PRO A 4 -19.94 -2.75 -31.97
C PRO A 4 -18.82 -3.65 -32.52
N HIS A 5 -17.97 -3.11 -33.37
CA HIS A 5 -16.73 -3.76 -33.81
C HIS A 5 -15.76 -3.86 -32.61
N PRO A 6 -15.09 -5.01 -32.41
CA PRO A 6 -14.04 -5.13 -31.39
C PRO A 6 -12.85 -4.25 -31.73
N SER A 7 -12.33 -3.54 -30.73
CA SER A 7 -11.18 -2.67 -30.90
C SER A 7 -9.91 -3.45 -31.29
N ARG A 8 -9.05 -2.88 -32.12
CA ARG A 8 -7.77 -3.49 -32.58
C ARG A 8 -6.86 -4.00 -31.45
N THR A 9 -7.04 -3.52 -30.23
CA THR A 9 -6.34 -3.99 -29.02
C THR A 9 -6.79 -5.39 -28.58
N ALA A 10 -8.04 -5.78 -28.81
CA ALA A 10 -8.52 -7.11 -28.46
C ALA A 10 -7.96 -8.20 -29.38
N LEU A 11 -7.73 -7.89 -30.66
CA LEU A 11 -7.12 -8.82 -31.61
C LEU A 11 -5.63 -9.08 -31.31
N ALA A 12 -4.88 -8.08 -30.88
CA ALA A 12 -3.45 -8.22 -30.55
C ALA A 12 -3.23 -9.13 -29.31
N VAL A 13 -4.13 -9.05 -28.33
CA VAL A 13 -4.07 -9.90 -27.12
C VAL A 13 -4.43 -11.35 -27.46
N SER A 14 -5.40 -11.58 -28.35
CA SER A 14 -5.77 -12.92 -28.77
C SER A 14 -4.67 -13.62 -29.60
N SER A 15 -3.92 -12.86 -30.40
CA SER A 15 -2.81 -13.40 -31.21
C SER A 15 -1.59 -13.75 -30.35
N ALA A 16 -1.31 -13.03 -29.29
CA ALA A 16 -0.24 -13.35 -28.34
C ALA A 16 -0.55 -14.59 -27.51
N LEU A 17 -1.83 -14.84 -27.17
CA LEU A 17 -2.26 -16.03 -26.44
C LEU A 17 -2.15 -17.31 -27.29
N MET A 18 -2.42 -17.25 -28.60
CA MET A 18 -2.31 -18.42 -29.50
C MET A 18 -0.86 -18.84 -29.77
N LEU A 19 0.10 -17.93 -29.72
CA LEU A 19 1.53 -18.22 -29.85
C LEU A 19 2.12 -18.95 -28.63
N LEU A 20 1.56 -18.72 -27.43
CA LEU A 20 1.99 -19.36 -26.19
C LEU A 20 1.49 -20.82 -26.04
N CYS A 21 0.42 -21.18 -26.69
CA CYS A 21 -0.17 -22.54 -26.61
C CYS A 21 0.39 -23.54 -27.64
N ALA A 22 1.15 -23.10 -28.66
CA ALA A 22 1.59 -23.95 -29.77
C ALA A 22 2.96 -24.63 -29.60
N ALA A 23 3.73 -24.32 -28.55
CA ALA A 23 5.04 -24.89 -28.30
C ALA A 23 4.99 -26.15 -27.42
N ARG A 24 4.46 -27.27 -27.95
CA ARG A 24 4.81 -28.62 -27.47
C ARG A 24 6.01 -29.12 -28.28
N SER A 25 7.19 -29.05 -27.73
CA SER A 25 8.33 -29.80 -28.25
C SER A 25 8.77 -30.85 -27.24
N SER A 26 9.01 -32.05 -27.76
CA SER A 26 9.43 -33.26 -27.07
C SER A 26 10.73 -33.06 -26.30
N ALA A 27 10.77 -33.56 -25.07
CA ALA A 27 11.98 -33.65 -24.27
C ALA A 27 13.01 -34.59 -24.90
N ALA A 28 14.15 -34.05 -25.26
CA ALA A 28 15.35 -34.82 -25.51
C ALA A 28 16.32 -34.61 -24.34
N ASP A 29 16.85 -35.70 -23.78
CA ASP A 29 17.86 -35.69 -22.73
C ASP A 29 19.11 -34.94 -23.19
N ILE A 30 19.43 -33.83 -22.53
CA ILE A 30 20.67 -33.10 -22.71
C ILE A 30 21.42 -33.06 -21.38
N ALA A 31 22.68 -33.49 -21.42
CA ALA A 31 23.59 -33.53 -20.30
C ALA A 31 23.67 -32.18 -19.54
N ALA A 32 23.58 -32.26 -18.23
CA ALA A 32 23.65 -31.13 -17.35
C ALA A 32 25.02 -30.45 -17.40
N LEU A 33 25.03 -29.17 -17.82
CA LEU A 33 26.12 -28.25 -17.54
C LEU A 33 26.15 -27.90 -16.06
N PRO A 34 27.29 -27.55 -15.44
CA PRO A 34 27.36 -27.26 -14.01
C PRO A 34 26.46 -26.06 -13.67
N GLU A 35 25.51 -26.29 -12.75
CA GLU A 35 24.66 -25.26 -12.20
C GLU A 35 25.50 -24.14 -11.57
N ILE A 36 25.51 -22.99 -12.19
CA ILE A 36 25.96 -21.76 -11.55
C ILE A 36 25.00 -21.50 -10.39
N HIS A 37 25.54 -21.51 -9.18
CA HIS A 37 24.81 -21.20 -7.94
C HIS A 37 24.22 -19.78 -7.97
N VAL A 38 23.16 -19.56 -8.71
CA VAL A 38 22.10 -18.69 -8.22
C VAL A 38 21.51 -19.46 -7.04
N LYS A 39 22.11 -19.22 -5.87
CA LYS A 39 21.72 -19.87 -4.62
C LYS A 39 20.21 -19.93 -4.56
N GLU A 40 19.67 -21.08 -4.20
CA GLU A 40 18.29 -21.51 -4.06
C GLU A 40 17.33 -20.59 -3.28
N LEU A 41 17.41 -19.28 -3.50
CA LEU A 41 16.54 -18.26 -2.89
C LEU A 41 15.09 -18.36 -3.38
N GLY A 42 14.87 -18.88 -4.60
CA GLY A 42 13.54 -19.00 -5.18
C GLY A 42 12.69 -20.18 -4.69
N LYS A 43 13.31 -21.26 -4.17
CA LYS A 43 12.55 -22.43 -3.71
C LYS A 43 11.98 -22.28 -2.29
N GLN A 44 12.59 -21.43 -1.44
CA GLN A 44 12.13 -21.24 -0.06
C GLN A 44 10.98 -20.22 0.07
N THR A 45 10.87 -19.24 -0.83
CA THR A 45 9.84 -18.18 -0.75
C THR A 45 8.45 -18.68 -1.11
N ALA A 46 8.33 -19.61 -2.07
CA ALA A 46 7.02 -20.07 -2.56
C ALA A 46 6.20 -20.90 -1.53
N SER A 47 6.81 -21.40 -0.46
CA SER A 47 6.14 -22.27 0.53
C SER A 47 6.12 -21.72 1.96
N ASN A 48 6.76 -20.57 2.23
CA ASN A 48 6.96 -20.04 3.58
C ASN A 48 6.32 -18.66 3.78
N TYR A 49 6.04 -18.31 5.05
CA TYR A 49 5.64 -16.97 5.49
C TYR A 49 6.85 -16.08 5.83
N THR A 50 8.05 -16.53 5.51
CA THR A 50 9.29 -15.79 5.71
C THR A 50 10.10 -15.72 4.43
N ILE A 51 10.90 -14.67 4.28
CA ILE A 51 11.85 -14.50 3.18
C ILE A 51 13.28 -14.58 3.70
N PRO A 52 14.24 -15.01 2.88
CA PRO A 52 15.64 -15.09 3.28
C PRO A 52 16.25 -13.74 3.63
N ALA A 53 15.97 -12.71 2.84
CA ALA A 53 16.51 -11.36 3.02
C ALA A 53 15.70 -10.31 2.26
N SER A 54 15.84 -9.03 2.67
CA SER A 54 15.21 -7.88 2.01
C SER A 54 16.15 -6.68 2.00
N SER A 55 16.12 -5.88 0.94
CA SER A 55 16.82 -4.59 0.83
C SER A 55 15.94 -3.39 1.21
N ALA A 56 14.66 -3.60 1.52
CA ALA A 56 13.67 -2.55 1.69
C ALA A 56 13.99 -1.51 2.77
N ALA A 57 14.74 -1.85 3.82
CA ALA A 57 15.08 -0.94 4.91
C ALA A 57 16.38 -0.16 4.66
N THR A 58 17.43 -0.82 4.22
CA THR A 58 18.80 -0.27 4.18
C THR A 58 19.39 -0.12 2.78
N GLY A 59 18.75 -0.67 1.75
CA GLY A 59 19.32 -0.87 0.43
C GLY A 59 20.16 -2.15 0.34
N ILE A 60 20.84 -2.54 1.42
CA ILE A 60 21.62 -3.79 1.52
C ILE A 60 20.66 -4.96 1.76
N LYS A 61 20.89 -6.08 1.10
CA LYS A 61 20.08 -7.30 1.22
C LYS A 61 20.39 -8.03 2.52
N LEU A 62 19.59 -7.79 3.55
CA LEU A 62 19.75 -8.33 4.91
C LEU A 62 18.60 -9.27 5.29
N THR A 63 18.90 -10.26 6.12
CA THR A 63 17.87 -11.07 6.78
C THR A 63 17.00 -10.21 7.72
N GLN A 64 15.84 -10.70 8.14
CA GLN A 64 15.01 -9.99 9.10
C GLN A 64 15.77 -9.73 10.42
N ARG A 65 16.60 -10.69 10.85
CA ARG A 65 17.41 -10.61 12.08
C ARG A 65 18.49 -9.53 11.97
N GLU A 66 19.15 -9.43 10.84
CA GLU A 66 20.25 -8.47 10.59
C GLU A 66 19.77 -7.05 10.32
N THR A 67 18.51 -6.86 10.01
CA THR A 67 17.95 -5.53 9.72
C THR A 67 17.63 -4.79 11.01
N PRO A 68 18.30 -3.66 11.35
CA PRO A 68 18.08 -2.94 12.62
C PRO A 68 16.85 -2.02 12.57
N GLN A 69 15.74 -2.51 12.04
CA GLN A 69 14.47 -1.78 11.93
C GLN A 69 13.32 -2.78 11.89
N SER A 70 12.17 -2.42 12.47
CA SER A 70 10.97 -3.25 12.39
C SER A 70 10.48 -3.36 10.97
N LEU A 71 10.29 -4.59 10.51
CA LEU A 71 9.70 -4.87 9.21
C LEU A 71 8.71 -6.02 9.30
N SER A 72 7.72 -6.01 8.41
CA SER A 72 6.77 -7.10 8.23
C SER A 72 6.83 -7.55 6.78
N VAL A 73 6.86 -8.86 6.58
CA VAL A 73 6.88 -9.47 5.25
C VAL A 73 5.62 -10.27 5.08
N ILE A 74 4.92 -10.04 3.98
CA ILE A 74 3.77 -10.83 3.54
C ILE A 74 4.15 -11.46 2.21
N THR A 75 4.28 -12.79 2.20
CA THR A 75 4.70 -13.55 1.01
C THR A 75 3.50 -13.89 0.12
N ALA A 76 3.76 -14.26 -1.16
CA ALA A 76 2.72 -14.76 -2.05
C ALA A 76 1.95 -15.95 -1.45
N LYS A 77 2.62 -16.84 -0.71
CA LYS A 77 1.95 -17.94 0.01
C LYS A 77 0.98 -17.44 1.07
N GLN A 78 1.36 -16.43 1.82
CA GLN A 78 0.47 -15.83 2.83
C GLN A 78 -0.69 -15.08 2.19
N ILE A 79 -0.46 -14.38 1.08
CA ILE A 79 -1.49 -13.74 0.26
C ILE A 79 -2.53 -14.77 -0.18
N GLU A 80 -2.07 -15.89 -0.74
CA GLU A 80 -2.92 -16.98 -1.22
C GLU A 80 -3.69 -17.68 -0.09
N ASP A 81 -3.05 -17.96 1.05
CA ASP A 81 -3.69 -18.69 2.16
C ASP A 81 -4.72 -17.85 2.93
N GLN A 82 -4.63 -16.53 2.83
CA GLN A 82 -5.55 -15.60 3.47
C GLN A 82 -6.59 -14.99 2.50
N GLY A 83 -6.56 -15.34 1.21
CA GLY A 83 -7.44 -14.75 0.21
C GLY A 83 -7.29 -13.23 0.08
N LEU A 84 -6.05 -12.69 0.09
CA LEU A 84 -5.78 -11.26 0.06
C LEU A 84 -5.67 -10.77 -1.38
N ASP A 85 -6.77 -10.42 -2.01
CA ASP A 85 -6.85 -10.12 -3.45
C ASP A 85 -6.27 -8.76 -3.83
N SER A 86 -6.11 -7.85 -2.89
CA SER A 86 -5.63 -6.49 -3.15
C SER A 86 -4.54 -6.06 -2.17
N LEU A 87 -3.75 -5.06 -2.56
CA LEU A 87 -2.79 -4.42 -1.65
C LEU A 87 -3.48 -3.88 -0.39
N GLN A 88 -4.74 -3.43 -0.48
CA GLN A 88 -5.51 -3.00 0.70
C GLN A 88 -5.71 -4.14 1.69
N ASP A 89 -6.06 -5.33 1.20
CA ASP A 89 -6.27 -6.51 2.05
C ASP A 89 -4.96 -6.93 2.70
N VAL A 90 -3.86 -6.93 1.94
CA VAL A 90 -2.51 -7.21 2.46
C VAL A 90 -2.14 -6.24 3.58
N LEU A 91 -2.30 -4.93 3.36
CA LEU A 91 -1.95 -3.92 4.37
C LEU A 91 -2.90 -3.96 5.59
N LYS A 92 -4.19 -4.26 5.37
CA LYS A 92 -5.16 -4.48 6.46
C LYS A 92 -4.74 -5.62 7.38
N GLN A 93 -4.07 -6.66 6.86
CA GLN A 93 -3.58 -7.80 7.64
C GLN A 93 -2.14 -7.62 8.14
N THR A 94 -1.42 -6.60 7.67
CA THR A 94 -0.03 -6.37 8.08
C THR A 94 0.09 -6.06 9.58
N PRO A 95 1.03 -6.67 10.31
CA PRO A 95 1.33 -6.37 11.70
C PRO A 95 1.53 -4.88 11.99
N GLY A 96 0.87 -4.35 13.04
CA GLY A 96 1.03 -2.96 13.49
C GLY A 96 0.44 -1.89 12.55
N VAL A 97 -0.32 -2.30 11.53
CA VAL A 97 -0.98 -1.37 10.59
C VAL A 97 -2.48 -1.28 10.89
N PHE A 98 -2.97 -0.08 11.10
CA PHE A 98 -4.40 0.23 11.20
C PHE A 98 -4.92 0.70 9.84
N HIS A 99 -6.05 0.16 9.40
CA HIS A 99 -6.74 0.57 8.19
C HIS A 99 -7.86 1.57 8.52
N SER A 100 -7.61 2.84 8.23
CA SER A 100 -8.61 3.90 8.30
C SER A 100 -9.32 4.02 6.96
N LYS A 101 -10.59 3.66 6.90
CA LYS A 101 -11.37 3.62 5.68
C LYS A 101 -12.39 4.77 5.66
N MET A 102 -12.34 5.59 4.62
CA MET A 102 -13.24 6.71 4.38
C MET A 102 -14.12 6.42 3.17
N GLY A 103 -15.06 5.49 3.30
CA GLY A 103 -15.97 5.12 2.22
C GLY A 103 -16.11 3.61 2.05
N ASN A 104 -16.68 3.18 0.93
CA ASN A 104 -16.93 1.76 0.65
C ASN A 104 -15.68 1.01 0.16
N ASN A 105 -15.77 -0.32 0.01
CA ASN A 105 -14.68 -1.16 -0.47
C ASN A 105 -14.36 -0.92 -1.96
N VAL A 106 -15.29 -0.36 -2.71
CA VAL A 106 -15.21 -0.24 -4.17
C VAL A 106 -14.48 1.04 -4.59
N SER A 107 -14.76 2.14 -3.92
CA SER A 107 -14.28 3.48 -4.31
C SER A 107 -13.86 4.34 -3.13
N GLY A 108 -13.98 3.81 -1.91
CA GLY A 108 -13.65 4.53 -0.70
C GLY A 108 -12.16 4.83 -0.59
N HIS A 109 -11.87 5.99 0.00
CA HIS A 109 -10.49 6.35 0.32
C HIS A 109 -10.00 5.54 1.52
N SER A 110 -8.83 4.92 1.38
CA SER A 110 -8.17 4.17 2.45
C SER A 110 -6.88 4.86 2.87
N GLN A 111 -6.66 4.92 4.17
CA GLN A 111 -5.38 5.30 4.76
C GLN A 111 -4.86 4.15 5.61
N PHE A 112 -3.58 3.88 5.50
CA PHE A 112 -2.89 2.91 6.32
C PHE A 112 -2.04 3.65 7.32
N ILE A 113 -2.24 3.35 8.59
CA ILE A 113 -1.63 4.04 9.71
C ILE A 113 -0.77 3.04 10.46
N SER A 114 0.51 3.35 10.62
CA SER A 114 1.41 2.62 11.50
C SER A 114 2.06 3.59 12.47
N ARG A 115 2.21 3.18 13.73
CA ARG A 115 2.79 4.04 14.76
C ARG A 115 2.10 5.41 14.86
N SER A 116 0.76 5.42 14.74
CA SER A 116 -0.10 6.61 14.73
C SER A 116 0.24 7.65 13.65
N GLN A 117 0.88 7.23 12.55
CA GLN A 117 1.24 8.07 11.41
C GLN A 117 0.96 7.35 10.09
N ALA A 118 0.71 8.12 9.02
CA ALA A 118 0.36 7.52 7.74
C ALA A 118 1.54 6.76 7.10
N ILE A 119 1.19 5.69 6.38
CA ILE A 119 2.06 5.05 5.41
C ILE A 119 1.67 5.63 4.04
N ASP A 120 2.47 6.53 3.52
CA ASP A 120 2.21 7.21 2.25
C ASP A 120 3.31 7.00 1.20
N SER A 121 4.28 6.15 1.50
CA SER A 121 5.39 5.83 0.63
C SER A 121 5.31 4.37 0.16
N ILE A 122 5.23 4.18 -1.16
CA ILE A 122 5.17 2.87 -1.82
C ILE A 122 6.24 2.82 -2.89
N SER A 123 6.93 1.68 -3.01
CA SER A 123 7.83 1.37 -4.12
C SER A 123 7.48 0.04 -4.76
N VAL A 124 7.74 -0.09 -6.05
CA VAL A 124 7.61 -1.33 -6.81
C VAL A 124 8.96 -1.63 -7.47
N ASP A 125 9.54 -2.77 -7.16
CA ASP A 125 10.90 -3.16 -7.61
C ASP A 125 11.95 -2.07 -7.34
N GLY A 126 11.83 -1.38 -6.17
CA GLY A 126 12.70 -0.29 -5.77
C GLY A 126 12.40 1.08 -6.40
N ALA A 127 11.50 1.16 -7.39
CA ALA A 127 11.07 2.43 -7.97
C ALA A 127 9.98 3.08 -7.11
N PRO A 128 10.18 4.29 -6.57
CA PRO A 128 9.16 4.97 -5.78
C PRO A 128 7.90 5.25 -6.61
N LYS A 129 6.74 4.92 -6.09
CA LYS A 129 5.42 5.26 -6.64
C LYS A 129 4.79 6.40 -5.82
N PHE A 130 5.56 7.47 -5.64
CA PHE A 130 5.14 8.59 -4.82
C PHE A 130 4.27 9.53 -5.64
N LEU A 131 3.05 9.74 -5.18
CA LEU A 131 2.16 10.77 -5.68
C LEU A 131 2.05 11.84 -4.60
N TYR A 132 2.70 12.98 -4.82
CA TYR A 132 2.61 14.11 -3.93
C TYR A 132 1.18 14.64 -3.90
N ASP A 133 0.56 14.78 -2.80
CA ASP A 133 -0.71 15.49 -2.50
C ASP A 133 -1.55 14.83 -1.38
N GLY A 134 -1.00 13.87 -0.62
CA GLY A 134 -1.82 13.09 0.31
C GLY A 134 -2.92 12.27 -0.39
N LYS A 135 -3.04 12.41 -1.71
CA LYS A 135 -3.99 11.73 -2.60
C LYS A 135 -3.36 10.54 -3.33
N ALA A 136 -2.10 10.24 -3.03
CA ALA A 136 -1.33 9.17 -3.67
C ALA A 136 -2.03 7.82 -3.65
N ILE A 137 -2.70 7.55 -2.55
CA ILE A 137 -3.50 6.34 -2.38
C ILE A 137 -4.80 6.41 -3.21
N ARG A 138 -5.17 7.55 -3.80
CA ARG A 138 -6.39 7.70 -4.61
C ARG A 138 -6.26 7.25 -6.06
N ARG A 139 -5.04 7.10 -6.58
CA ARG A 139 -4.83 6.89 -8.01
C ARG A 139 -4.14 5.58 -8.29
N GLY A 140 -4.94 4.54 -8.42
CA GLY A 140 -4.46 3.23 -8.86
C GLY A 140 -3.80 2.37 -7.79
N THR A 141 -3.15 2.93 -6.76
CA THR A 141 -2.49 2.12 -5.73
C THR A 141 -3.48 1.35 -4.83
N ASN A 142 -4.69 1.88 -4.63
CA ASN A 142 -5.74 1.15 -3.91
C ASN A 142 -6.25 -0.08 -4.67
N ASN A 143 -6.00 -0.15 -5.96
CA ASN A 143 -6.50 -1.20 -6.83
C ASN A 143 -5.38 -2.10 -7.36
N LEU A 144 -4.17 -2.01 -6.77
CA LEU A 144 -3.10 -2.92 -7.09
C LEU A 144 -3.49 -4.33 -6.65
N ASP A 145 -3.50 -5.23 -7.62
CA ASP A 145 -3.81 -6.63 -7.39
C ASP A 145 -2.61 -7.33 -6.77
N SER A 146 -2.83 -8.03 -5.66
CA SER A 146 -1.77 -8.71 -4.92
C SER A 146 -1.20 -9.91 -5.67
N GLU A 147 -1.93 -10.45 -6.64
CA GLU A 147 -1.47 -11.56 -7.48
C GLU A 147 -0.19 -11.24 -8.27
N LEU A 148 0.08 -9.94 -8.50
CA LEU A 148 1.27 -9.52 -9.24
C LEU A 148 2.58 -9.63 -8.45
N TYR A 149 2.51 -9.82 -7.11
CA TYR A 149 3.68 -9.68 -6.24
C TYR A 149 4.09 -10.99 -5.59
N ASP A 150 5.40 -11.24 -5.56
CA ASP A 150 6.00 -12.35 -4.80
C ASP A 150 6.02 -12.04 -3.30
N GLN A 151 6.18 -10.75 -2.98
CA GLN A 151 6.19 -10.29 -1.59
C GLN A 151 5.82 -8.82 -1.46
N VAL A 152 5.28 -8.50 -0.29
CA VAL A 152 5.01 -7.15 0.19
C VAL A 152 5.79 -6.97 1.50
N VAL A 153 6.70 -6.00 1.53
CA VAL A 153 7.48 -5.68 2.72
C VAL A 153 7.05 -4.32 3.25
N VAL A 154 6.68 -4.26 4.51
CA VAL A 154 6.34 -3.01 5.21
C VAL A 154 7.43 -2.70 6.22
N VAL A 155 8.23 -1.66 5.95
CA VAL A 155 9.24 -1.13 6.86
C VAL A 155 8.58 -0.05 7.71
N ARG A 156 8.57 -0.20 9.03
CA ARG A 156 7.90 0.72 9.95
C ARG A 156 8.84 1.80 10.48
N GLY A 157 8.30 2.99 10.72
CA GLY A 157 9.08 4.16 11.10
C GLY A 157 9.63 4.94 9.92
N ALA A 158 10.52 5.89 10.16
CA ALA A 158 11.16 6.65 9.10
C ALA A 158 12.07 5.75 8.26
N SER A 159 11.88 5.71 6.96
CA SER A 159 12.61 4.82 6.03
C SER A 159 13.04 5.54 4.75
N GLY A 160 13.61 6.75 4.92
CA GLY A 160 13.97 7.59 3.78
C GLY A 160 15.22 7.13 3.00
N LEU A 161 16.05 6.25 3.55
CA LEU A 161 17.28 5.82 2.88
C LEU A 161 16.99 5.05 1.59
N SER A 162 16.17 4.01 1.64
CA SER A 162 15.92 3.09 0.52
C SER A 162 14.79 3.53 -0.41
N ASN A 163 13.88 4.41 0.01
CA ASN A 163 12.60 4.64 -0.65
C ASN A 163 12.39 6.07 -1.18
N GLY A 164 13.37 6.58 -1.93
CA GLY A 164 13.26 7.91 -2.53
C GLY A 164 13.37 9.08 -1.57
N GLY A 165 13.49 8.84 -0.26
CA GLY A 165 13.68 9.85 0.78
C GLY A 165 12.40 10.47 1.32
N MET A 166 11.28 10.37 0.62
CA MET A 166 10.06 11.11 0.91
C MET A 166 8.97 10.23 1.53
N GLY A 167 8.22 10.79 2.47
CA GLY A 167 7.07 10.16 3.12
C GLY A 167 6.89 10.58 4.57
N GLU A 168 5.90 9.98 5.22
CA GLU A 168 5.65 10.12 6.67
C GLU A 168 6.37 9.01 7.46
N PRO A 169 6.70 9.26 8.73
CA PRO A 169 7.39 8.26 9.55
C PRO A 169 6.47 7.13 10.08
N GLY A 170 5.34 6.88 9.44
CA GLY A 170 4.52 5.68 9.65
C GLY A 170 5.16 4.45 9.04
N GLY A 171 5.81 4.62 7.90
CA GLY A 171 6.50 3.52 7.22
C GLY A 171 6.45 3.61 5.70
N THR A 172 6.99 2.58 5.09
CA THR A 172 7.10 2.40 3.64
C THR A 172 6.66 1.01 3.25
N VAL A 173 5.98 0.88 2.11
CA VAL A 173 5.62 -0.39 1.47
C VAL A 173 6.52 -0.63 0.28
N ALA A 174 7.23 -1.75 0.26
CA ALA A 174 8.01 -2.21 -0.88
C ALA A 174 7.34 -3.45 -1.47
N LEU A 175 7.04 -3.40 -2.76
CA LEU A 175 6.40 -4.45 -3.53
C LEU A 175 7.44 -5.03 -4.49
N GLU A 176 7.54 -6.36 -4.54
CA GLU A 176 8.38 -7.07 -5.51
C GLU A 176 7.51 -7.87 -6.46
N ARG A 177 7.58 -7.57 -7.76
CA ARG A 177 6.79 -8.26 -8.78
C ARG A 177 7.26 -9.69 -9.00
N LYS A 178 6.31 -10.58 -9.29
CA LYS A 178 6.58 -11.95 -9.72
C LYS A 178 7.44 -11.95 -11.00
N LYS A 179 8.54 -12.69 -10.98
CA LYS A 179 9.44 -12.86 -12.11
C LYS A 179 9.23 -14.19 -12.81
N PRO A 180 9.63 -14.34 -14.09
CA PRO A 180 9.66 -15.65 -14.75
C PRO A 180 10.66 -16.58 -14.10
N THR A 181 10.33 -17.88 -14.08
CA THR A 181 11.19 -18.94 -13.55
C THR A 181 11.46 -19.99 -14.64
N ALA A 182 12.52 -20.79 -14.48
CA ALA A 182 12.88 -21.84 -15.43
C ALA A 182 11.86 -23.01 -15.46
N LYS A 183 11.06 -23.19 -14.37
CA LYS A 183 10.04 -24.24 -14.34
C LYS A 183 8.75 -23.71 -14.95
N PRO A 184 8.18 -24.36 -15.96
CA PRO A 184 6.88 -24.01 -16.48
C PRO A 184 5.81 -24.19 -15.40
N ALA A 185 4.88 -23.25 -15.31
CA ALA A 185 3.76 -23.32 -14.41
C ALA A 185 2.62 -22.46 -14.98
N VAL A 186 1.48 -23.06 -15.21
CA VAL A 186 0.28 -22.35 -15.64
C VAL A 186 -0.81 -22.64 -14.63
N SER A 187 -1.43 -21.60 -14.09
CA SER A 187 -2.58 -21.75 -13.20
C SER A 187 -3.75 -20.88 -13.65
N VAL A 188 -4.93 -21.38 -13.43
CA VAL A 188 -6.21 -20.68 -13.63
C VAL A 188 -6.98 -20.72 -12.32
N GLU A 189 -7.44 -19.56 -11.88
CA GLU A 189 -8.30 -19.43 -10.71
C GLU A 189 -9.60 -18.74 -11.08
N ALA A 190 -10.71 -19.26 -10.56
CA ALA A 190 -12.03 -18.64 -10.65
C ALA A 190 -12.64 -18.55 -9.25
N GLY A 191 -13.20 -17.40 -8.92
CA GLY A 191 -13.83 -17.11 -7.64
C GLY A 191 -15.20 -16.50 -7.79
N VAL A 192 -16.10 -16.83 -6.85
CA VAL A 192 -17.42 -16.23 -6.70
C VAL A 192 -17.64 -15.86 -5.24
N GLY A 193 -18.25 -14.72 -4.99
CA GLY A 193 -18.41 -14.24 -3.61
C GLY A 193 -19.68 -13.43 -3.38
N SER A 194 -19.86 -13.01 -2.14
CA SER A 194 -20.93 -12.13 -1.71
C SER A 194 -20.99 -10.85 -2.57
N TRP A 195 -22.19 -10.26 -2.69
CA TRP A 195 -22.47 -9.04 -3.46
C TRP A 195 -22.13 -9.13 -4.95
N LYS A 196 -22.32 -10.31 -5.56
CA LYS A 196 -22.05 -10.58 -6.98
C LYS A 196 -20.56 -10.36 -7.32
N HIS A 197 -19.68 -10.78 -6.43
CA HIS A 197 -18.24 -10.75 -6.67
C HIS A 197 -17.85 -11.94 -7.55
N TYR A 198 -17.12 -11.68 -8.62
CA TYR A 198 -16.55 -12.66 -9.54
C TYR A 198 -15.10 -12.29 -9.82
N ARG A 199 -14.20 -13.23 -9.63
CA ARG A 199 -12.78 -13.05 -9.89
C ARG A 199 -12.27 -14.15 -10.82
N PHE A 200 -11.42 -13.78 -11.76
CA PHE A 200 -10.70 -14.71 -12.64
C PHE A 200 -9.24 -14.30 -12.68
N VAL A 201 -8.35 -15.27 -12.53
CA VAL A 201 -6.89 -15.10 -12.61
C VAL A 201 -6.33 -16.17 -13.54
N LEU A 202 -5.45 -15.74 -14.47
CA LEU A 202 -4.53 -16.60 -15.21
C LEU A 202 -3.10 -16.17 -14.85
N ASP A 203 -2.28 -17.10 -14.38
CA ASP A 203 -0.84 -16.90 -14.17
C ASP A 203 -0.08 -17.97 -14.98
N ALA A 204 0.60 -17.54 -16.02
CA ALA A 204 1.34 -18.42 -16.95
C ALA A 204 2.83 -18.04 -16.96
N ASN A 205 3.66 -18.95 -16.48
CA ASN A 205 5.11 -18.86 -16.48
C ASN A 205 5.70 -19.95 -17.40
N GLN A 206 6.52 -19.54 -18.36
CA GLN A 206 7.08 -20.45 -19.36
C GLN A 206 8.53 -20.11 -19.71
N PRO A 207 9.44 -21.10 -19.82
CA PRO A 207 10.65 -20.94 -20.62
C PRO A 207 10.25 -20.82 -22.10
N LEU A 208 10.92 -19.92 -22.83
CA LEU A 208 10.60 -19.58 -24.22
C LEU A 208 11.64 -20.12 -25.24
N ASN A 209 12.73 -20.64 -24.75
CA ASN A 209 13.77 -21.31 -25.53
C ASN A 209 14.30 -22.60 -24.83
N ALA A 210 15.00 -23.43 -25.55
CA ALA A 210 15.40 -24.76 -25.08
C ALA A 210 16.44 -24.74 -23.94
N ASP A 211 17.28 -23.73 -23.88
CA ASP A 211 18.31 -23.51 -22.86
C ASP A 211 17.84 -22.73 -21.65
N ASN A 212 16.55 -22.41 -21.57
CA ASN A 212 15.90 -21.64 -20.48
C ASN A 212 16.52 -20.25 -20.22
N THR A 213 17.30 -19.71 -21.16
CA THR A 213 17.86 -18.36 -21.00
C THR A 213 16.82 -17.26 -21.25
N LEU A 214 15.80 -17.52 -22.07
CA LEU A 214 14.67 -16.63 -22.26
C LEU A 214 13.43 -17.22 -21.61
N ARG A 215 12.84 -16.46 -20.69
CA ARG A 215 11.65 -16.86 -19.90
C ARG A 215 10.61 -15.76 -19.92
N GLY A 216 9.34 -16.15 -19.93
CA GLY A 216 8.20 -15.23 -19.89
C GLY A 216 7.21 -15.56 -18.78
N ARG A 217 6.58 -14.53 -18.21
CA ARG A 217 5.42 -14.68 -17.34
C ARG A 217 4.33 -13.71 -17.74
N THR A 218 3.10 -14.18 -17.74
CA THR A 218 1.90 -13.36 -18.00
C THR A 218 0.88 -13.61 -16.91
N ILE A 219 0.36 -12.52 -16.33
CA ILE A 219 -0.73 -12.59 -15.35
C ILE A 219 -1.89 -11.74 -15.87
N LEU A 220 -3.08 -12.33 -15.90
CA LEU A 220 -4.33 -11.67 -16.22
C LEU A 220 -5.26 -11.75 -15.02
N VAL A 221 -5.79 -10.61 -14.59
CA VAL A 221 -6.80 -10.55 -13.54
C VAL A 221 -8.04 -9.82 -14.07
N SER A 222 -9.19 -10.39 -13.80
CA SER A 222 -10.50 -9.77 -14.03
C SER A 222 -11.29 -9.90 -12.74
N ASP A 223 -11.57 -8.78 -12.09
CA ASP A 223 -12.29 -8.70 -10.83
C ASP A 223 -13.51 -7.79 -10.98
N HIS A 224 -14.69 -8.35 -10.73
CA HIS A 224 -15.97 -7.67 -10.85
C HIS A 224 -16.76 -7.87 -9.57
N GLY A 225 -17.46 -6.85 -9.11
CA GLY A 225 -18.33 -7.03 -7.95
C GLY A 225 -19.07 -5.76 -7.55
N GLY A 226 -19.99 -5.95 -6.63
CA GLY A 226 -20.63 -4.89 -5.87
C GLY A 226 -19.94 -4.69 -4.52
N ASP A 227 -20.66 -4.06 -3.62
CA ASP A 227 -20.32 -3.94 -2.20
C ASP A 227 -21.59 -4.19 -1.40
N TYR A 228 -21.47 -4.30 -0.07
CA TYR A 228 -22.62 -4.33 0.82
C TYR A 228 -23.47 -3.04 0.77
N LEU A 229 -22.90 -1.94 0.28
CA LEU A 229 -23.64 -0.70 0.03
C LEU A 229 -24.40 -0.77 -1.30
N PRO A 230 -25.66 -0.33 -1.33
CA PRO A 230 -26.46 -0.33 -2.56
C PRO A 230 -25.87 0.64 -3.60
N ASN A 231 -26.20 0.40 -4.87
CA ASN A 231 -25.80 1.23 -6.02
C ASN A 231 -24.29 1.31 -6.26
N THR A 232 -23.53 0.36 -5.76
CA THR A 232 -22.07 0.31 -5.95
C THR A 232 -21.68 -0.88 -6.84
N SER A 233 -20.68 -0.68 -7.67
CA SER A 233 -20.03 -1.74 -8.44
C SER A 233 -18.60 -1.38 -8.80
N ARG A 234 -17.75 -2.38 -8.97
CA ARG A 234 -16.39 -2.23 -9.50
C ARG A 234 -16.13 -3.21 -10.64
N HIS A 235 -15.25 -2.81 -11.54
CA HIS A 235 -14.67 -3.64 -12.59
C HIS A 235 -13.19 -3.30 -12.65
N ASN A 236 -12.35 -4.26 -12.31
CA ASN A 236 -10.90 -4.13 -12.35
C ASN A 236 -10.35 -5.17 -13.33
N HIS A 237 -9.52 -4.72 -14.28
CA HIS A 237 -8.80 -5.59 -15.20
C HIS A 237 -7.33 -5.24 -15.13
N THR A 238 -6.51 -6.23 -14.87
CA THR A 238 -5.06 -6.09 -14.81
C THR A 238 -4.42 -7.05 -15.80
N PHE A 239 -3.50 -6.55 -16.59
CA PHE A 239 -2.57 -7.30 -17.40
C PHE A 239 -1.16 -7.02 -16.91
N TYR A 240 -0.40 -8.06 -16.68
CA TYR A 240 1.02 -8.02 -16.39
C TYR A 240 1.74 -8.98 -17.31
N GLY A 241 2.83 -8.53 -17.94
CA GLY A 241 3.69 -9.35 -18.78
C GLY A 241 5.15 -8.99 -18.56
N ILE A 242 6.03 -9.99 -18.41
CA ILE A 242 7.47 -9.79 -18.27
C ILE A 242 8.25 -10.87 -19.01
N LEU A 243 9.33 -10.46 -19.65
CA LEU A 243 10.37 -11.31 -20.21
C LEU A 243 11.64 -11.13 -19.41
N SER A 244 12.33 -12.25 -19.12
CA SER A 244 13.66 -12.29 -18.53
C SER A 244 14.59 -12.99 -19.50
N TYR A 245 15.69 -12.33 -19.88
CA TYR A 245 16.69 -12.88 -20.80
C TYR A 245 18.08 -12.85 -20.15
N ASP A 246 18.68 -14.00 -20.00
CA ASP A 246 20.07 -14.14 -19.56
C ASP A 246 20.96 -13.94 -20.79
N LEU A 247 21.42 -12.68 -20.98
CA LEU A 247 22.29 -12.27 -22.09
C LEU A 247 23.67 -12.96 -22.01
N ALA A 248 24.13 -13.23 -20.80
CA ALA A 248 25.31 -13.98 -20.44
C ALA A 248 25.11 -14.58 -19.04
N PRO A 249 25.91 -15.53 -18.57
CA PRO A 249 25.80 -16.12 -17.25
C PRO A 249 25.73 -15.10 -16.10
N GLN A 250 26.41 -13.96 -16.25
CA GLN A 250 26.48 -12.87 -15.26
C GLN A 250 25.57 -11.68 -15.60
N THR A 251 24.83 -11.71 -16.73
CA THR A 251 24.11 -10.57 -17.25
C THR A 251 22.66 -10.95 -17.54
N GLN A 252 21.72 -10.34 -16.81
CA GLN A 252 20.29 -10.56 -17.01
C GLN A 252 19.58 -9.26 -17.39
N TRP A 253 18.75 -9.36 -18.41
CA TRP A 253 17.84 -8.28 -18.83
C TRP A 253 16.40 -8.69 -18.61
N ASN A 254 15.63 -7.80 -17.96
CA ASN A 254 14.19 -7.95 -17.78
C ASN A 254 13.48 -6.78 -18.47
N ILE A 255 12.39 -7.07 -19.16
CA ILE A 255 11.48 -6.06 -19.70
C ILE A 255 10.05 -6.50 -19.50
N GLY A 256 9.18 -5.57 -19.07
CA GLY A 256 7.79 -5.91 -18.81
C GLY A 256 6.84 -4.73 -18.97
N THR A 257 5.56 -5.05 -18.88
CA THR A 257 4.48 -4.09 -18.93
C THR A 257 3.37 -4.48 -17.95
N GLU A 258 2.72 -3.45 -17.42
CA GLU A 258 1.57 -3.59 -16.51
C GLU A 258 0.49 -2.62 -16.97
N ILE A 259 -0.74 -3.12 -17.18
CA ILE A 259 -1.87 -2.33 -17.64
C ILE A 259 -3.03 -2.52 -16.67
N HIS A 260 -3.53 -1.42 -16.12
CA HIS A 260 -4.69 -1.40 -15.26
C HIS A 260 -5.85 -0.66 -15.91
N ARG A 261 -7.04 -1.21 -15.77
CA ARG A 261 -8.28 -0.55 -16.13
C ARG A 261 -9.29 -0.74 -15.01
N PHE A 262 -9.50 0.32 -14.26
CA PHE A 262 -10.43 0.34 -13.15
C PHE A 262 -11.65 1.20 -13.48
N ARG A 263 -12.84 0.70 -13.15
CA ARG A 263 -14.11 1.43 -13.22
C ARG A 263 -14.95 1.10 -12.00
N ASN A 264 -15.58 2.10 -11.43
CA ASN A 264 -16.56 1.92 -10.38
C ASN A 264 -17.80 2.80 -10.58
N LYS A 265 -18.90 2.39 -9.95
CA LYS A 265 -20.11 3.20 -9.77
C LYS A 265 -20.33 3.41 -8.28
N GLY A 266 -21.11 4.43 -7.95
CA GLY A 266 -21.37 4.77 -6.57
C GLY A 266 -20.10 5.24 -5.86
N SER A 267 -19.27 6.03 -6.55
CA SER A 267 -18.04 6.59 -6.02
C SER A 267 -18.35 7.56 -4.89
N SER A 268 -18.30 7.06 -3.67
CA SER A 268 -18.45 7.86 -2.46
C SER A 268 -17.14 7.84 -1.69
N ARG A 269 -16.71 9.00 -1.21
CA ARG A 269 -15.57 9.11 -0.29
C ARG A 269 -15.98 8.81 1.16
N PHE A 270 -17.25 8.97 1.46
CA PHE A 270 -17.83 8.86 2.82
C PHE A 270 -19.16 8.12 2.76
N SER A 271 -19.44 7.30 3.76
CA SER A 271 -20.72 6.61 3.82
C SER A 271 -21.82 7.48 4.41
N TYR A 272 -21.53 8.22 5.48
CA TYR A 272 -22.45 9.16 6.12
C TYR A 272 -21.76 10.06 7.13
N LEU A 273 -22.28 11.27 7.32
CA LEU A 273 -21.91 12.16 8.41
C LEU A 273 -22.89 12.04 9.59
N THR A 274 -22.40 12.32 10.76
CA THR A 274 -23.02 11.91 12.01
C THR A 274 -23.87 12.97 12.67
N ALA A 275 -23.67 14.24 12.38
CA ALA A 275 -24.30 15.27 13.17
C ALA A 275 -25.20 16.15 12.31
N ALA A 276 -26.48 16.12 12.59
CA ALA A 276 -27.44 17.13 12.18
C ALA A 276 -27.90 17.88 13.46
N GLY A 277 -27.63 19.15 13.53
CA GLY A 277 -28.07 19.99 14.64
C GLY A 277 -27.50 21.39 14.53
N ASN A 278 -28.26 22.40 14.99
CA ASN A 278 -27.72 23.74 15.19
C ASN A 278 -26.87 23.77 16.47
N LYS A 279 -26.01 24.78 16.60
CA LYS A 279 -25.16 24.94 17.79
C LYS A 279 -25.96 25.19 19.06
N GLU A 280 -27.20 25.66 18.94
CA GLU A 280 -28.08 26.03 20.07
C GLU A 280 -28.76 24.79 20.67
N ASP A 281 -29.13 23.78 19.85
CA ASP A 281 -29.80 22.55 20.31
C ASP A 281 -28.80 21.38 20.58
N GLY A 282 -27.50 21.59 20.39
CA GLY A 282 -26.49 20.58 20.48
C GLY A 282 -26.45 19.62 19.24
N PHE A 283 -25.40 18.83 19.14
CA PHE A 283 -25.26 17.85 18.05
C PHE A 283 -26.24 16.70 18.25
N ILE A 284 -27.12 16.47 17.27
CA ILE A 284 -28.01 15.30 17.24
C ILE A 284 -27.31 14.23 16.40
N PRO A 285 -26.97 13.06 16.98
CA PRO A 285 -26.37 11.99 16.22
C PRO A 285 -27.34 11.47 15.17
N PHE A 286 -26.91 11.42 13.92
CA PHE A 286 -27.61 10.73 12.86
C PHE A 286 -27.03 9.32 12.74
N GLU A 287 -27.76 8.30 13.23
CA GLU A 287 -27.38 6.90 13.02
C GLU A 287 -27.83 6.44 11.63
N ALA A 288 -26.91 6.50 10.67
CA ALA A 288 -27.10 5.84 9.40
C ALA A 288 -27.14 4.31 9.56
N SER A 289 -27.94 3.64 8.76
CA SER A 289 -27.86 2.20 8.62
C SER A 289 -26.49 1.80 8.07
N PRO A 290 -25.90 0.66 8.47
CA PRO A 290 -24.67 0.15 7.84
C PRO A 290 -24.78 -0.02 6.32
N ARG A 291 -25.99 -0.07 5.77
CA ARG A 291 -26.26 -0.16 4.33
C ARG A 291 -26.58 1.19 3.68
N SER A 292 -26.59 2.29 4.42
CA SER A 292 -26.80 3.61 3.85
C SER A 292 -25.63 4.01 2.96
N ASN A 293 -25.93 4.62 1.82
CA ASN A 293 -24.94 5.10 0.87
C ASN A 293 -25.17 6.58 0.59
N SER A 294 -24.19 7.41 0.86
CA SER A 294 -24.23 8.86 0.60
C SER A 294 -23.97 9.24 -0.86
N SER A 295 -23.67 8.27 -1.71
CA SER A 295 -23.33 8.51 -3.11
C SER A 295 -24.54 8.62 -4.01
N ALA A 296 -24.51 9.55 -4.94
CA ALA A 296 -25.49 9.60 -6.04
C ALA A 296 -25.34 8.39 -6.98
N LYS A 297 -26.47 7.91 -7.53
CA LYS A 297 -26.49 6.79 -8.48
C LYS A 297 -25.71 7.02 -9.78
N TRP A 298 -25.54 8.27 -10.18
CA TRP A 298 -24.78 8.66 -11.37
C TRP A 298 -23.27 8.82 -11.11
N ALA A 299 -22.82 8.79 -9.86
CA ALA A 299 -21.41 8.93 -9.51
C ALA A 299 -20.59 7.74 -10.04
N TYR A 300 -19.39 8.04 -10.57
CA TYR A 300 -18.48 7.04 -11.11
C TYR A 300 -17.02 7.44 -10.98
N GLY A 301 -16.14 6.46 -11.01
CA GLY A 301 -14.71 6.61 -11.20
C GLY A 301 -14.22 5.75 -12.37
N LYS A 302 -13.30 6.29 -13.15
CA LYS A 302 -12.58 5.57 -14.21
C LYS A 302 -11.12 5.91 -14.12
N ASP A 303 -10.28 4.90 -14.03
CA ASP A 303 -8.84 5.03 -14.11
C ASP A 303 -8.28 4.03 -15.12
N THR A 304 -7.31 4.45 -15.91
CA THR A 304 -6.60 3.58 -16.84
C THR A 304 -5.15 3.99 -16.84
N SER A 305 -4.25 3.04 -16.59
CA SER A 305 -2.82 3.26 -16.64
C SER A 305 -2.09 2.13 -17.35
N ALA A 306 -0.96 2.45 -17.90
CA ALA A 306 -0.01 1.51 -18.47
C ALA A 306 1.40 1.89 -18.02
N GLU A 307 2.16 0.90 -17.59
CA GLU A 307 3.56 1.01 -17.24
C GLU A 307 4.39 0.10 -18.13
N VAL A 308 5.51 0.61 -18.61
CA VAL A 308 6.59 -0.20 -19.19
C VAL A 308 7.80 -0.05 -18.26
N PHE A 309 8.43 -1.16 -17.95
CA PHE A 309 9.59 -1.17 -17.07
C PHE A 309 10.66 -2.12 -17.61
N THR A 310 11.91 -1.82 -17.29
CA THR A 310 13.05 -2.66 -17.68
C THR A 310 14.14 -2.59 -16.63
N SER A 311 14.88 -3.68 -16.46
CA SER A 311 16.08 -3.74 -15.64
C SER A 311 17.18 -4.54 -16.32
N LEU A 312 18.40 -4.03 -16.26
CA LEU A 312 19.60 -4.73 -16.69
C LEU A 312 20.52 -4.88 -15.48
N SER A 313 20.90 -6.10 -15.16
CA SER A 313 21.84 -6.40 -14.08
C SER A 313 23.04 -7.16 -14.58
N HIS A 314 24.22 -6.79 -14.09
CA HIS A 314 25.48 -7.46 -14.37
C HIS A 314 26.23 -7.72 -13.06
N GLU A 315 26.68 -8.96 -12.88
CA GLU A 315 27.51 -9.37 -11.74
C GLU A 315 28.97 -9.50 -12.23
N PHE A 316 29.84 -8.71 -11.63
CA PHE A 316 31.28 -8.71 -11.96
C PHE A 316 31.99 -9.89 -11.28
N ASP A 317 33.17 -10.26 -11.79
CA ASP A 317 33.98 -11.39 -11.25
C ASP A 317 34.34 -11.21 -9.76
N ASN A 318 34.40 -9.98 -9.25
CA ASN A 318 34.63 -9.70 -7.85
C ASN A 318 33.36 -9.82 -6.95
N GLY A 319 32.24 -10.28 -7.52
CA GLY A 319 30.95 -10.41 -6.80
C GLY A 319 30.15 -9.12 -6.66
N TRP A 320 30.60 -8.00 -7.22
CA TRP A 320 29.82 -6.75 -7.24
C TRP A 320 28.73 -6.85 -8.31
N LYS A 321 27.56 -6.28 -8.02
CA LYS A 321 26.41 -6.29 -8.93
C LYS A 321 25.98 -4.87 -9.26
N LEU A 322 25.97 -4.54 -10.55
CA LEU A 322 25.41 -3.29 -11.07
C LEU A 322 24.04 -3.55 -11.65
N THR A 323 23.03 -2.77 -11.21
CA THR A 323 21.67 -2.87 -11.70
C THR A 323 21.18 -1.51 -12.18
N GLY A 324 20.81 -1.40 -13.46
CA GLY A 324 20.12 -0.26 -14.03
C GLY A 324 18.62 -0.55 -14.16
N ASN A 325 17.76 0.34 -13.66
CA ASN A 325 16.32 0.22 -13.80
C ASN A 325 15.74 1.46 -14.46
N TYR A 326 14.71 1.25 -15.28
CA TYR A 326 13.89 2.31 -15.84
C TYR A 326 12.42 1.91 -15.85
N SER A 327 11.54 2.84 -15.50
CA SER A 327 10.10 2.66 -15.68
C SER A 327 9.44 3.93 -16.20
N TYR A 328 8.42 3.74 -17.02
CA TYR A 328 7.55 4.79 -17.55
C TYR A 328 6.10 4.39 -17.36
N LEU A 329 5.39 5.09 -16.47
CA LEU A 329 3.96 4.97 -16.24
C LEU A 329 3.23 6.14 -16.89
N ALA A 330 2.15 5.86 -17.58
CA ALA A 330 1.21 6.87 -18.07
C ALA A 330 -0.23 6.45 -17.77
N GLY A 331 -1.07 7.41 -17.40
CA GLY A 331 -2.46 7.12 -17.09
C GLY A 331 -3.38 8.31 -17.19
N LYS A 332 -4.67 8.01 -17.06
CA LYS A 332 -5.75 9.00 -17.03
C LYS A 332 -6.82 8.58 -16.02
N SER A 333 -7.37 9.56 -15.33
CA SER A 333 -8.46 9.42 -14.38
C SER A 333 -9.61 10.36 -14.74
N ASP A 334 -10.86 9.91 -14.55
CA ASP A 334 -12.08 10.72 -14.66
C ASP A 334 -13.02 10.25 -13.54
N ILE A 335 -13.15 11.06 -12.49
CA ILE A 335 -13.97 10.76 -11.31
C ILE A 335 -15.05 11.82 -11.22
N VAL A 336 -16.29 11.37 -11.17
CA VAL A 336 -17.45 12.22 -10.91
C VAL A 336 -18.06 11.75 -9.60
N SER A 337 -17.93 12.54 -8.56
CA SER A 337 -18.50 12.27 -7.24
C SER A 337 -19.75 13.10 -7.02
N GLY A 338 -20.70 12.55 -6.27
CA GLY A 338 -21.87 13.23 -5.77
C GLY A 338 -22.15 12.65 -4.39
N ILE A 339 -22.09 13.47 -3.37
CA ILE A 339 -22.07 13.03 -1.97
C ILE A 339 -23.09 13.84 -1.17
N ALA A 340 -24.00 13.14 -0.51
CA ALA A 340 -24.82 13.69 0.53
C ALA A 340 -23.99 13.87 1.81
N GLY A 341 -23.91 15.09 2.31
CA GLY A 341 -23.20 15.43 3.53
C GLY A 341 -24.09 16.22 4.49
N THR A 342 -23.73 16.26 5.74
CA THR A 342 -24.41 17.11 6.72
C THR A 342 -23.65 18.41 6.89
N TYR A 343 -24.34 19.52 6.75
CA TYR A 343 -23.86 20.84 7.17
C TYR A 343 -24.92 21.55 8.00
N GLU A 344 -24.49 22.56 8.74
CA GLU A 344 -25.32 23.44 9.56
C GLU A 344 -26.58 23.91 8.82
N ILE A 345 -27.68 23.25 9.05
CA ILE A 345 -28.95 23.64 8.47
C ILE A 345 -29.99 23.66 9.61
N ASN A 346 -30.79 24.69 9.62
CA ASN A 346 -31.86 24.94 10.62
C ASN A 346 -32.95 23.84 10.68
N THR A 347 -32.79 22.74 9.94
CA THR A 347 -33.73 21.62 9.92
C THR A 347 -33.01 20.31 10.23
N LYS A 348 -33.60 19.51 11.08
CA LYS A 348 -33.02 18.34 11.77
C LYS A 348 -32.38 17.27 10.85
N TYR A 349 -32.75 17.21 9.58
CA TYR A 349 -32.27 16.14 8.67
C TYR A 349 -31.97 16.64 7.25
N ALA A 350 -32.05 17.92 7.00
CA ALA A 350 -31.64 18.45 5.71
C ALA A 350 -30.13 18.39 5.56
N ALA A 351 -29.66 18.15 4.34
CA ALA A 351 -28.25 17.99 4.05
C ALA A 351 -27.85 18.73 2.77
N LEU A 352 -26.64 19.24 2.76
CA LEU A 352 -26.02 19.71 1.52
C LEU A 352 -25.55 18.49 0.71
N PHE A 353 -25.92 18.49 -0.56
CA PHE A 353 -25.38 17.58 -1.54
C PHE A 353 -24.34 18.31 -2.37
N THR A 354 -23.14 17.74 -2.46
CA THR A 354 -22.04 18.29 -3.26
C THR A 354 -21.68 17.34 -4.39
N ALA A 355 -21.46 17.90 -5.57
CA ALA A 355 -20.98 17.18 -6.73
C ALA A 355 -19.67 17.76 -7.21
N ASP A 356 -18.73 16.88 -7.53
CA ASP A 356 -17.40 17.27 -7.97
C ASP A 356 -16.94 16.40 -9.14
N ARG A 357 -16.11 16.97 -10.00
CA ARG A 357 -15.44 16.24 -11.08
C ARG A 357 -13.95 16.48 -11.04
N ASP A 358 -13.20 15.40 -10.97
CA ASP A 358 -11.75 15.37 -11.08
C ASP A 358 -11.34 14.64 -12.37
N ARG A 359 -10.69 15.35 -13.30
CA ARG A 359 -10.05 14.72 -14.46
C ARG A 359 -8.56 14.98 -14.45
N SER A 360 -7.79 13.94 -14.72
CA SER A 360 -6.35 14.10 -14.82
C SER A 360 -5.73 13.17 -15.85
N LYS A 361 -4.57 13.62 -16.37
CA LYS A 361 -3.62 12.79 -17.12
C LYS A 361 -2.30 12.86 -16.37
N TYR A 362 -1.69 11.73 -16.12
CA TYR A 362 -0.46 11.66 -15.35
C TYR A 362 0.60 10.77 -16.01
N ARG A 363 1.85 11.06 -15.73
CA ARG A 363 3.00 10.24 -16.10
C ARG A 363 4.00 10.24 -14.97
N ASP A 364 4.70 9.14 -14.81
CA ASP A 364 5.78 8.94 -13.85
C ASP A 364 6.94 8.23 -14.55
N GLN A 365 8.14 8.81 -14.46
CA GLN A 365 9.38 8.25 -14.98
C GLN A 365 10.33 8.05 -13.84
N ASN A 366 10.85 6.84 -13.73
CA ASN A 366 11.86 6.50 -12.75
C ASN A 366 13.08 5.91 -13.44
N PHE A 367 14.24 6.34 -13.04
CA PHE A 367 15.51 5.77 -13.39
C PHE A 367 16.33 5.53 -12.14
N SER A 368 17.02 4.40 -12.03
CA SER A 368 18.00 4.16 -10.99
C SER A 368 19.18 3.34 -11.50
N LEU A 369 20.35 3.63 -10.94
CA LEU A 369 21.55 2.84 -11.08
C LEU A 369 22.04 2.47 -9.69
N ILE A 370 22.20 1.17 -9.42
CA ILE A 370 22.46 0.63 -8.09
C ILE A 370 23.68 -0.29 -8.19
N LEU A 371 24.65 -0.09 -7.32
CA LEU A 371 25.82 -0.94 -7.15
C LEU A 371 25.75 -1.59 -5.76
N ASP A 372 25.70 -2.91 -5.74
CA ASP A 372 25.72 -3.74 -4.53
C ASP A 372 27.00 -4.58 -4.52
N GLY A 373 27.50 -4.91 -3.34
CA GLY A 373 28.64 -5.81 -3.25
C GLY A 373 29.21 -5.90 -1.85
N ASP A 374 30.30 -6.65 -1.80
CA ASP A 374 31.08 -6.84 -0.59
C ASP A 374 32.48 -6.26 -0.80
N TYR A 375 33.09 -5.79 0.28
CA TYR A 375 34.47 -5.30 0.29
C TYR A 375 35.23 -5.80 1.51
N PRO A 376 36.52 -6.16 1.37
CA PRO A 376 37.34 -6.59 2.50
C PRO A 376 37.88 -5.38 3.25
N ALA A 377 37.76 -5.38 4.58
CA ALA A 377 38.43 -4.45 5.47
C ALA A 377 38.61 -5.08 6.87
N LEU A 378 39.71 -4.77 7.57
CA LEU A 378 39.99 -5.26 8.92
C LEU A 378 39.84 -6.80 9.08
N GLY A 379 40.23 -7.56 8.05
CA GLY A 379 40.16 -9.04 8.04
C GLY A 379 38.75 -9.61 7.90
N ARG A 380 37.74 -8.81 7.54
CA ARG A 380 36.35 -9.23 7.34
C ARG A 380 35.79 -8.72 6.02
N SER A 381 34.74 -9.38 5.54
CA SER A 381 33.93 -8.93 4.42
C SER A 381 32.76 -8.08 4.92
N HIS A 382 32.58 -6.92 4.34
CA HIS A 382 31.55 -5.92 4.64
C HIS A 382 30.65 -5.72 3.44
N GLU A 383 29.35 -5.53 3.66
CA GLU A 383 28.39 -5.29 2.60
C GLU A 383 28.20 -3.79 2.35
N PHE A 384 27.97 -3.43 1.09
CA PHE A 384 27.59 -2.06 0.72
C PHE A 384 26.52 -2.03 -0.36
N ASN A 385 25.82 -0.90 -0.42
CA ASN A 385 24.91 -0.51 -1.48
C ASN A 385 25.12 0.97 -1.78
N ALA A 386 25.21 1.35 -3.04
CA ALA A 386 25.29 2.72 -3.48
C ALA A 386 24.45 2.93 -4.73
N GLY A 387 23.86 4.10 -4.89
CA GLY A 387 23.03 4.33 -6.06
C GLY A 387 22.68 5.79 -6.33
N ILE A 388 22.21 5.99 -7.56
CA ILE A 388 21.63 7.24 -8.03
C ILE A 388 20.21 6.92 -8.48
N SER A 389 19.24 7.76 -8.14
CA SER A 389 17.86 7.63 -8.61
C SER A 389 17.31 8.99 -9.06
N TYR A 390 16.53 8.95 -10.12
CA TYR A 390 15.82 10.10 -10.67
C TYR A 390 14.36 9.76 -10.88
N GLN A 391 13.47 10.65 -10.43
CA GLN A 391 12.03 10.57 -10.65
C GLN A 391 11.52 11.88 -11.27
N ASP A 392 10.68 11.78 -12.30
CA ASP A 392 9.92 12.91 -12.89
C ASP A 392 8.44 12.52 -12.94
N ASN A 393 7.67 13.04 -12.00
CA ASN A 393 6.23 12.84 -11.92
C ASN A 393 5.52 14.09 -12.42
N LYS A 394 4.62 13.94 -13.39
CA LYS A 394 3.85 15.04 -13.96
C LYS A 394 2.37 14.67 -14.03
N GLU A 395 1.52 15.59 -13.61
CA GLU A 395 0.09 15.47 -13.72
C GLU A 395 -0.52 16.76 -14.28
N ASN A 396 -1.39 16.60 -15.25
CA ASN A 396 -2.26 17.66 -15.78
C ASN A 396 -3.68 17.40 -15.23
N LEU A 397 -4.28 18.44 -14.68
CA LEU A 397 -5.56 18.44 -14.00
C LEU A 397 -6.55 19.28 -14.76
N SER A 398 -7.80 18.86 -14.91
CA SER A 398 -8.87 19.70 -15.41
C SER A 398 -9.82 19.99 -14.24
N PHE A 399 -10.02 21.26 -13.94
CA PHE A 399 -10.89 21.73 -12.87
C PHE A 399 -12.29 22.06 -13.38
N TYR A 400 -13.26 21.73 -12.58
CA TYR A 400 -14.67 21.98 -12.82
C TYR A 400 -15.27 22.74 -11.63
N LYS A 401 -16.30 23.53 -11.88
CA LYS A 401 -17.09 24.16 -10.80
C LYS A 401 -17.79 23.06 -10.00
N GLU A 402 -17.80 23.19 -8.71
CA GLU A 402 -18.59 22.30 -7.85
C GLU A 402 -20.09 22.56 -8.07
N GLY A 403 -20.86 21.48 -8.10
CA GLY A 403 -22.30 21.53 -8.11
C GLY A 403 -22.85 21.31 -6.69
N GLU A 404 -23.87 22.05 -6.32
CA GLU A 404 -24.52 21.93 -5.01
C GLU A 404 -26.02 21.77 -5.18
N SER A 405 -26.64 21.04 -4.26
CA SER A 405 -28.09 20.87 -4.16
C SER A 405 -28.47 20.58 -2.72
N MET A 406 -29.73 20.78 -2.38
CA MET A 406 -30.26 20.48 -1.06
C MET A 406 -30.98 19.15 -1.04
N ILE A 407 -30.77 18.37 0.01
CA ILE A 407 -31.51 17.17 0.34
C ILE A 407 -32.44 17.54 1.50
N PRO A 408 -33.76 17.50 1.31
CA PRO A 408 -34.71 17.89 2.37
C PRO A 408 -34.67 16.97 3.60
N ASP A 409 -34.46 15.67 3.38
CA ASP A 409 -34.36 14.67 4.44
C ASP A 409 -33.33 13.58 4.08
N LEU A 410 -32.19 13.60 4.76
CA LEU A 410 -31.10 12.66 4.54
C LEU A 410 -31.47 11.19 4.82
N ARG A 411 -32.47 10.95 5.69
CA ARG A 411 -32.97 9.59 6.01
C ARG A 411 -33.62 8.91 4.83
N GLN A 412 -34.17 9.70 3.88
CA GLN A 412 -34.85 9.24 2.68
C GLN A 412 -33.91 9.22 1.45
N PHE A 413 -32.67 9.63 1.61
CA PHE A 413 -31.73 9.67 0.50
C PHE A 413 -31.37 8.27 0.01
N ASP A 414 -31.73 7.97 -1.22
CA ASP A 414 -31.49 6.69 -1.90
C ASP A 414 -30.44 6.80 -3.03
N GLY A 415 -29.79 7.96 -3.17
CA GLY A 415 -28.86 8.28 -4.26
C GLY A 415 -29.54 8.80 -5.53
N ASN A 416 -30.86 8.90 -5.56
CA ASN A 416 -31.61 9.38 -6.72
C ASN A 416 -31.78 10.92 -6.64
N ILE A 417 -30.78 11.63 -7.11
CA ILE A 417 -30.75 13.09 -7.17
C ILE A 417 -30.29 13.52 -8.56
N ALA A 418 -30.84 14.63 -9.07
CA ALA A 418 -30.41 15.19 -10.34
C ALA A 418 -28.92 15.54 -10.30
N LYS A 419 -28.21 15.27 -11.39
CA LYS A 419 -26.80 15.63 -11.50
C LYS A 419 -26.71 17.14 -11.73
N PRO A 420 -26.07 17.90 -10.80
CA PRO A 420 -25.86 19.33 -11.01
C PRO A 420 -24.94 19.59 -12.19
N ASP A 421 -25.07 20.79 -12.78
CA ASP A 421 -24.11 21.23 -13.78
C ASP A 421 -22.75 21.52 -13.13
N MET A 422 -21.71 21.02 -13.76
CA MET A 422 -20.32 21.18 -13.32
C MET A 422 -19.49 21.69 -14.53
N PRO A 423 -19.65 22.97 -14.91
CA PRO A 423 -18.94 23.50 -16.05
C PRO A 423 -17.42 23.47 -15.85
N TYR A 424 -16.71 23.20 -16.94
CA TYR A 424 -15.25 23.29 -16.98
C TYR A 424 -14.79 24.70 -16.64
N LEU A 425 -13.78 24.82 -15.80
CA LEU A 425 -13.17 26.09 -15.42
C LEU A 425 -11.84 26.33 -16.15
N ARG A 426 -10.90 25.42 -15.98
CA ARG A 426 -9.54 25.55 -16.52
C ARG A 426 -8.71 24.28 -16.29
N ASP A 427 -7.54 24.25 -16.89
CA ASP A 427 -6.50 23.26 -16.60
C ASP A 427 -5.49 23.77 -15.58
N GLY A 428 -4.90 22.83 -14.87
CA GLY A 428 -3.77 23.02 -13.99
C GLY A 428 -2.78 21.87 -14.14
N PHE A 429 -1.67 21.95 -13.41
CA PHE A 429 -0.65 20.89 -13.43
C PHE A 429 0.08 20.77 -12.11
N THR A 430 0.66 19.61 -11.88
CA THR A 430 1.73 19.38 -10.92
C THR A 430 2.92 18.72 -11.60
N ASN A 431 4.13 19.10 -11.22
CA ASN A 431 5.34 18.43 -11.67
C ASN A 431 6.34 18.35 -10.53
N MET A 432 6.71 17.14 -10.18
CA MET A 432 7.69 16.82 -9.16
C MET A 432 8.90 16.16 -9.81
N LYS A 433 10.10 16.63 -9.46
CA LYS A 433 11.36 15.98 -9.83
C LYS A 433 12.17 15.71 -8.57
N ASN A 434 12.74 14.52 -8.49
CA ASN A 434 13.55 14.07 -7.39
C ASN A 434 14.82 13.42 -7.96
N LEU A 435 15.96 14.03 -7.72
CA LEU A 435 17.27 13.44 -7.99
C LEU A 435 17.92 13.10 -6.65
N SER A 436 18.32 11.87 -6.47
CA SER A 436 18.94 11.38 -5.25
C SER A 436 20.23 10.62 -5.51
N VAL A 437 21.22 10.84 -4.64
CA VAL A 437 22.40 10.00 -4.51
C VAL A 437 22.39 9.41 -3.11
N TYR A 438 22.64 8.12 -2.97
CA TYR A 438 22.58 7.43 -1.69
C TYR A 438 23.61 6.33 -1.59
N GLY A 439 23.92 5.95 -0.36
CA GLY A 439 24.73 4.79 -0.08
C GLY A 439 24.61 4.35 1.37
N SER A 440 24.91 3.09 1.59
CA SER A 440 24.93 2.45 2.91
C SER A 440 25.99 1.36 2.95
N THR A 441 26.50 1.09 4.14
CA THR A 441 27.40 -0.03 4.40
C THR A 441 27.04 -0.70 5.71
N ARG A 442 27.16 -2.03 5.74
CA ARG A 442 27.13 -2.84 6.96
C ARG A 442 28.55 -3.25 7.30
N PHE A 443 29.11 -2.60 8.31
CA PHE A 443 30.49 -2.78 8.76
C PHE A 443 30.53 -3.76 9.94
N LYS A 444 31.08 -4.93 9.75
CA LYS A 444 31.22 -5.99 10.76
C LYS A 444 32.45 -5.69 11.62
N LEU A 445 32.23 -5.11 12.81
CA LEU A 445 33.29 -4.82 13.76
C LEU A 445 33.86 -6.10 14.38
N THR A 446 32.98 -7.03 14.70
CA THR A 446 33.29 -8.37 15.19
C THR A 446 32.37 -9.39 14.53
N ASP A 447 32.51 -10.68 14.83
CA ASP A 447 31.60 -11.71 14.31
C ASP A 447 30.16 -11.55 14.86
N LYS A 448 30.01 -10.83 15.97
CA LYS A 448 28.71 -10.59 16.64
C LYS A 448 28.20 -9.17 16.51
N LEU A 449 29.05 -8.20 16.26
CA LEU A 449 28.68 -6.77 16.23
C LEU A 449 28.89 -6.20 14.82
N ALA A 450 27.78 -5.71 14.23
CA ALA A 450 27.81 -4.96 12.98
C ALA A 450 27.19 -3.57 13.16
N LEU A 451 27.80 -2.58 12.53
CA LEU A 451 27.28 -1.21 12.41
C LEU A 451 26.77 -1.01 10.99
N ILE A 452 25.64 -0.33 10.84
CA ILE A 452 25.10 0.04 9.55
C ILE A 452 25.04 1.56 9.49
N GLY A 453 25.77 2.14 8.53
CA GLY A 453 25.76 3.56 8.26
C GLY A 453 25.32 3.83 6.84
N GLY A 454 24.48 4.84 6.64
CA GLY A 454 24.06 5.23 5.31
C GLY A 454 23.52 6.65 5.27
N SER A 455 23.40 7.17 4.07
CA SER A 455 22.77 8.47 3.84
C SER A 455 22.20 8.57 2.44
N ARG A 456 21.23 9.45 2.29
CA ARG A 456 20.68 9.88 1.00
C ARG A 456 20.71 11.39 0.92
N PHE A 457 21.20 11.92 -0.17
CA PHE A 457 21.08 13.32 -0.54
C PHE A 457 20.01 13.45 -1.63
N VAL A 458 19.04 14.33 -1.40
CA VAL A 458 17.88 14.53 -2.28
C VAL A 458 17.88 15.97 -2.79
N ASN A 459 17.91 16.17 -4.10
CA ASN A 459 17.56 17.44 -4.75
C ASN A 459 16.13 17.31 -5.27
N TRP A 460 15.21 17.99 -4.60
CA TRP A 460 13.79 17.91 -4.89
C TRP A 460 13.29 19.23 -5.46
N ARG A 461 12.42 19.14 -6.48
CA ARG A 461 11.78 20.29 -7.13
C ARG A 461 10.31 20.01 -7.34
N TYR A 462 9.48 21.00 -7.08
CA TYR A 462 8.05 20.91 -7.30
C TYR A 462 7.51 22.18 -7.92
N ARG A 463 6.72 22.03 -8.96
CA ARG A 463 6.01 23.13 -9.63
C ARG A 463 4.54 22.75 -9.74
N TYR A 464 3.67 23.66 -9.47
CA TYR A 464 2.26 23.41 -9.56
C TYR A 464 1.43 24.66 -9.93
N SER A 465 0.25 24.42 -10.51
CA SER A 465 -0.84 25.35 -10.69
C SER A 465 -2.11 24.56 -10.44
N THR A 466 -2.62 24.57 -9.21
CA THR A 466 -3.69 23.64 -8.79
C THR A 466 -4.86 24.30 -8.07
N GLU A 467 -4.91 25.63 -8.02
CA GLU A 467 -6.05 26.30 -7.41
C GLU A 467 -7.25 26.29 -8.34
N ARG A 468 -8.38 25.79 -7.86
CA ARG A 468 -9.60 25.67 -8.65
C ARG A 468 -10.18 27.04 -9.05
N ASN A 469 -10.14 28.01 -8.14
CA ASN A 469 -10.77 29.31 -8.31
C ASN A 469 -9.82 30.43 -8.77
N LYS A 470 -8.51 30.23 -8.68
CA LYS A 470 -7.47 31.19 -9.06
C LYS A 470 -6.32 30.47 -9.77
N PHE A 471 -5.73 31.14 -10.76
CA PHE A 471 -4.49 30.68 -11.36
C PHE A 471 -3.33 31.11 -10.47
N ALA A 472 -2.82 30.18 -9.67
CA ALA A 472 -1.60 30.35 -8.90
C ALA A 472 -0.53 29.40 -9.42
N TYR A 473 0.63 29.94 -9.72
CA TYR A 473 1.83 29.18 -10.06
C TYR A 473 2.83 29.26 -8.94
N SER A 474 3.33 28.12 -8.51
CA SER A 474 4.38 28.04 -7.50
C SER A 474 5.48 27.07 -7.91
N SER A 475 6.70 27.43 -7.56
CA SER A 475 7.90 26.61 -7.78
C SER A 475 8.76 26.56 -6.54
N HIS A 476 9.07 25.36 -6.07
CA HIS A 476 9.86 25.11 -4.88
C HIS A 476 11.00 24.16 -5.19
N LYS A 477 12.16 24.43 -4.55
CA LYS A 477 13.37 23.59 -4.63
C LYS A 477 13.93 23.40 -3.25
N GLN A 478 14.31 22.17 -2.93
CA GLN A 478 14.91 21.83 -1.63
C GLN A 478 16.02 20.80 -1.81
N ASN A 479 17.07 20.93 -0.98
CA ASN A 479 18.11 19.94 -0.81
C ASN A 479 17.95 19.34 0.58
N VAL A 480 17.85 18.02 0.67
CA VAL A 480 17.64 17.34 1.95
C VAL A 480 18.66 16.23 2.13
N PHE A 481 19.30 16.22 3.30
CA PHE A 481 20.17 15.13 3.73
C PHE A 481 19.43 14.23 4.70
N ILE A 482 19.48 12.91 4.45
CA ILE A 482 18.73 11.85 5.15
C ILE A 482 19.73 10.84 5.68
N PRO A 483 20.19 10.98 6.94
CA PRO A 483 21.07 10.00 7.58
C PRO A 483 20.33 8.76 8.05
N TYR A 484 21.04 7.65 8.09
CA TYR A 484 20.65 6.36 8.64
C TYR A 484 21.81 5.79 9.47
N LEU A 485 21.54 5.36 10.69
CA LEU A 485 22.49 4.65 11.54
C LEU A 485 21.79 3.46 12.20
N GLY A 486 22.47 2.33 12.24
CA GLY A 486 21.99 1.12 12.88
C GLY A 486 23.14 0.32 13.50
N ALA A 487 22.82 -0.49 14.47
CA ALA A 487 23.73 -1.47 15.06
C ALA A 487 22.98 -2.78 15.31
N THR A 488 23.62 -3.90 15.09
CA THR A 488 23.14 -5.24 15.45
C THR A 488 24.19 -5.98 16.25
N LEU A 489 23.77 -6.61 17.35
CA LEU A 489 24.61 -7.41 18.24
C LEU A 489 23.98 -8.79 18.42
N ASP A 490 24.65 -9.82 17.93
CA ASP A 490 24.25 -11.20 18.15
C ASP A 490 24.58 -11.62 19.59
N ILE A 491 23.53 -11.82 20.40
CA ILE A 491 23.61 -12.24 21.81
C ILE A 491 23.47 -13.75 21.98
N GLY A 492 23.26 -14.48 20.89
CA GLY A 492 23.21 -15.93 20.79
C GLY A 492 23.06 -16.36 19.34
N GLU A 493 23.01 -17.65 19.10
CA GLU A 493 22.89 -18.23 17.75
C GLU A 493 21.61 -17.77 17.02
N ASN A 494 20.52 -17.62 17.77
CA ASN A 494 19.19 -17.31 17.25
C ASN A 494 18.67 -15.92 17.62
N LEU A 495 19.40 -15.12 18.40
CA LEU A 495 18.91 -13.88 18.97
C LEU A 495 19.88 -12.73 18.72
N THR A 496 19.36 -11.60 18.24
CA THR A 496 20.08 -10.36 17.93
C THR A 496 19.41 -9.19 18.59
N ALA A 497 20.17 -8.38 19.34
CA ALA A 497 19.76 -7.07 19.79
C ALA A 497 20.10 -6.03 18.72
N TYR A 498 19.28 -5.00 18.60
CA TYR A 498 19.54 -3.92 17.65
C TYR A 498 19.13 -2.55 18.19
N ALA A 499 19.73 -1.52 17.59
CA ALA A 499 19.31 -0.13 17.75
C ALA A 499 19.44 0.60 16.43
N SER A 500 18.57 1.58 16.16
CA SER A 500 18.64 2.41 14.96
C SER A 500 18.17 3.84 15.17
N TYR A 501 18.74 4.72 14.34
CA TYR A 501 18.30 6.08 14.08
C TYR A 501 18.05 6.24 12.59
N THR A 502 16.81 6.57 12.22
CA THR A 502 16.40 6.69 10.82
C THR A 502 15.63 7.98 10.59
N THR A 503 15.71 8.50 9.37
CA THR A 503 15.06 9.77 9.03
C THR A 503 14.30 9.69 7.71
N ILE A 504 13.35 10.61 7.54
CA ILE A 504 12.53 10.81 6.34
C ILE A 504 12.10 12.27 6.27
N PHE A 505 11.73 12.77 5.10
CA PHE A 505 11.14 14.10 4.98
C PHE A 505 9.86 14.08 4.13
N ARG A 506 8.99 15.08 4.36
CA ARG A 506 7.81 15.31 3.55
C ARG A 506 7.70 16.78 3.18
N PRO A 507 7.71 17.14 1.88
CA PRO A 507 7.48 18.51 1.45
C PRO A 507 6.11 19.05 1.84
N GLN A 508 6.01 20.37 2.12
CA GLN A 508 4.77 21.05 2.52
C GLN A 508 4.47 22.28 1.65
N VAL A 509 4.70 22.18 0.35
CA VAL A 509 4.66 23.32 -0.57
C VAL A 509 3.29 23.96 -0.78
N ARG A 510 2.22 23.30 -0.36
CA ARG A 510 0.84 23.85 -0.40
C ARG A 510 0.43 24.53 0.89
N TYR A 511 1.19 24.37 1.95
CA TYR A 511 0.98 25.07 3.22
C TYR A 511 1.80 26.36 3.19
N LEU A 512 1.11 27.48 2.91
CA LEU A 512 1.75 28.79 2.81
C LEU A 512 1.65 29.52 4.14
N THR A 513 2.68 30.27 4.47
CA THR A 513 2.68 31.21 5.60
C THR A 513 1.82 32.42 5.27
N LYS A 514 1.57 33.29 6.26
CA LYS A 514 0.79 34.52 6.08
C LYS A 514 1.34 35.46 4.98
N ASP A 515 2.64 35.41 4.75
CA ASP A 515 3.38 36.16 3.73
C ASP A 515 3.58 35.40 2.41
N GLY A 516 2.91 34.25 2.25
CA GLY A 516 2.89 33.48 1.01
C GLY A 516 4.11 32.58 0.78
N ALA A 517 5.03 32.47 1.73
CA ALA A 517 6.14 31.52 1.64
C ALA A 517 5.67 30.09 1.95
N ALA A 518 6.23 29.08 1.26
CA ALA A 518 5.97 27.69 1.62
C ALA A 518 6.64 27.32 2.95
N LEU A 519 5.95 26.50 3.75
CA LEU A 519 6.53 25.94 4.97
C LEU A 519 7.74 25.06 4.68
N GLU A 520 8.68 25.00 5.63
CA GLU A 520 9.76 24.01 5.58
C GLU A 520 9.21 22.58 5.51
N PRO A 521 9.95 21.64 4.92
CA PRO A 521 9.54 20.24 4.91
C PRO A 521 9.38 19.69 6.32
N GLN A 522 8.37 18.89 6.52
CA GLN A 522 8.29 18.03 7.71
C GLN A 522 9.50 17.11 7.74
N ARG A 523 10.07 16.91 8.92
CA ARG A 523 11.16 15.96 9.15
C ARG A 523 10.70 14.91 10.14
N GLY A 524 10.71 13.65 9.72
CA GLY A 524 10.47 12.50 10.56
C GLY A 524 11.78 11.89 11.03
N LYS A 525 11.87 11.55 12.33
CA LYS A 525 13.00 10.86 12.94
C LYS A 525 12.48 9.70 13.75
N THR A 526 13.04 8.51 13.58
CA THR A 526 12.72 7.33 14.38
C THR A 526 13.94 6.88 15.15
N TYR A 527 13.77 6.68 16.44
CA TYR A 527 14.68 5.96 17.34
C TYR A 527 14.01 4.65 17.70
N GLU A 528 14.70 3.56 17.47
CA GLU A 528 14.16 2.21 17.71
C GLU A 528 15.23 1.33 18.30
N THR A 529 14.86 0.48 19.26
CA THR A 529 15.69 -0.61 19.77
C THR A 529 14.82 -1.84 20.04
N GLY A 530 15.43 -3.01 19.97
CA GLY A 530 14.67 -4.25 20.16
C GLY A 530 15.52 -5.50 20.07
N LEU A 531 14.80 -6.61 20.11
CA LEU A 531 15.32 -7.95 19.96
C LEU A 531 14.67 -8.62 18.76
N LYS A 532 15.44 -9.40 18.01
CA LYS A 532 14.97 -10.24 16.91
C LYS A 532 15.50 -11.65 17.07
N GLY A 533 14.61 -12.61 16.87
CA GLY A 533 14.96 -14.02 16.90
C GLY A 533 14.62 -14.70 15.59
N SER A 534 15.40 -15.74 15.25
CA SER A 534 15.18 -16.56 14.06
C SER A 534 15.52 -18.00 14.41
N TRP A 535 14.58 -18.91 14.18
CA TRP A 535 14.69 -20.33 14.52
C TRP A 535 14.35 -21.20 13.31
N PHE A 536 14.73 -22.46 13.37
CA PHE A 536 14.44 -23.46 12.33
C PHE A 536 14.92 -22.99 10.95
N GLU A 537 16.18 -22.52 10.87
CA GLU A 537 16.79 -22.03 9.63
C GLU A 537 16.00 -20.87 8.98
N GLY A 538 15.47 -19.96 9.80
CA GLY A 538 14.72 -18.80 9.33
C GLY A 538 13.24 -19.07 9.06
N ARG A 539 12.74 -20.28 9.31
CA ARG A 539 11.31 -20.61 9.10
C ARG A 539 10.39 -19.96 10.12
N LEU A 540 10.89 -19.56 11.29
CA LEU A 540 10.17 -18.83 12.32
C LEU A 540 10.98 -17.62 12.75
N ASN A 541 10.39 -16.42 12.63
CA ASN A 541 10.99 -15.16 13.07
C ASN A 541 10.11 -14.52 14.15
N ALA A 542 10.73 -13.92 15.17
CA ALA A 542 10.04 -13.10 16.15
C ALA A 542 10.78 -11.79 16.38
N SER A 543 10.06 -10.76 16.81
CA SER A 543 10.64 -9.47 17.16
C SER A 543 9.89 -8.81 18.31
N ALA A 544 10.63 -8.08 19.14
CA ALA A 544 10.12 -7.19 20.16
C ALA A 544 10.86 -5.86 20.02
N SER A 545 10.14 -4.74 19.94
CA SER A 545 10.76 -3.42 19.79
C SER A 545 10.06 -2.35 20.60
N VAL A 546 10.84 -1.34 20.99
CA VAL A 546 10.34 -0.07 21.51
C VAL A 546 10.82 1.04 20.59
N PHE A 547 9.97 2.03 20.36
CA PHE A 547 10.28 3.11 19.41
C PHE A 547 9.79 4.47 19.89
N MET A 548 10.44 5.51 19.35
CA MET A 548 10.02 6.89 19.46
C MET A 548 10.15 7.56 18.08
N ASN A 549 9.02 7.96 17.50
CA ASN A 549 9.00 8.78 16.29
C ASN A 549 8.80 10.23 16.67
N LYS A 550 9.66 11.13 16.19
CA LYS A 550 9.52 12.56 16.30
C LYS A 550 9.23 13.14 14.92
N ARG A 551 8.31 14.08 14.84
CA ARG A 551 8.02 14.83 13.62
C ARG A 551 8.13 16.33 13.94
N ASP A 552 9.02 16.99 13.19
CA ASP A 552 9.27 18.42 13.31
C ASP A 552 8.62 19.15 12.11
N HIS A 553 8.32 20.44 12.26
CA HIS A 553 7.80 21.33 11.20
C HIS A 553 6.42 20.91 10.63
N LEU A 554 5.52 20.42 11.46
CA LEU A 554 4.15 20.10 11.01
C LEU A 554 3.40 21.40 10.66
N GLY A 555 2.90 21.52 9.43
CA GLY A 555 2.02 22.63 9.05
C GLY A 555 0.65 22.49 9.72
N VAL A 556 0.27 23.46 10.52
CA VAL A 556 -1.07 23.58 11.11
C VAL A 556 -1.76 24.82 10.60
N TYR A 557 -3.06 24.72 10.40
CA TYR A 557 -3.90 25.84 10.02
C TYR A 557 -3.77 26.97 11.05
N ALA A 558 -3.55 28.19 10.59
CA ALA A 558 -3.33 29.35 11.43
C ALA A 558 -4.35 30.48 11.19
N GLY A 559 -5.17 30.39 10.13
CA GLY A 559 -6.21 31.35 9.84
C GLY A 559 -6.47 31.56 8.35
N ARG A 560 -7.30 32.58 8.04
CA ARG A 560 -7.58 33.02 6.66
C ARG A 560 -7.17 34.47 6.47
N LEU A 561 -6.63 34.77 5.30
CA LEU A 561 -6.37 36.12 4.84
C LEU A 561 -7.67 36.83 4.44
N PRO A 562 -7.72 38.17 4.33
CA PRO A 562 -8.90 38.90 3.89
C PRO A 562 -9.41 38.48 2.49
N ASN A 563 -8.54 37.93 1.65
CA ASN A 563 -8.87 37.40 0.33
C ASN A 563 -9.46 35.97 0.38
N GLY A 564 -9.66 35.39 1.60
CA GLY A 564 -10.21 34.06 1.82
C GLY A 564 -9.19 32.91 1.73
N GLU A 565 -7.92 33.21 1.46
CA GLU A 565 -6.87 32.18 1.40
C GLU A 565 -6.48 31.73 2.82
N GLU A 566 -6.30 30.41 2.97
CA GLU A 566 -5.84 29.82 4.23
C GLU A 566 -4.32 29.98 4.35
N TYR A 567 -3.87 30.33 5.55
CA TYR A 567 -2.44 30.33 5.86
C TYR A 567 -2.15 29.39 7.04
N TYR A 568 -0.92 28.93 7.04
CA TYR A 568 -0.44 27.90 7.95
C TYR A 568 0.80 28.38 8.70
N ARG A 569 1.05 27.82 9.87
CA ARG A 569 2.28 27.97 10.61
C ARG A 569 2.94 26.64 10.85
N SER A 570 4.24 26.62 10.99
CA SER A 570 4.94 25.44 11.49
C SER A 570 4.51 25.18 12.92
N ALA A 571 3.92 24.01 13.18
CA ALA A 571 3.66 23.57 14.53
C ALA A 571 4.94 23.01 15.13
N ASP A 572 4.94 23.04 16.44
CA ASP A 572 5.96 22.38 17.21
C ASP A 572 5.93 20.86 17.01
N LYS A 573 6.92 20.22 17.61
CA LYS A 573 7.21 18.79 17.47
C LYS A 573 6.07 17.91 17.93
N THR A 574 5.79 16.86 17.18
CA THR A 574 4.94 15.77 17.65
C THR A 574 5.81 14.57 18.00
N THR A 575 5.40 13.81 19.02
CA THR A 575 6.12 12.62 19.46
C THR A 575 5.18 11.43 19.56
N THR A 576 5.49 10.37 18.82
CA THR A 576 4.84 9.05 19.00
C THR A 576 5.77 8.13 19.77
N LYS A 577 5.25 7.49 20.82
CA LYS A 577 5.95 6.44 21.57
C LYS A 577 5.14 5.16 21.55
N GLY A 578 5.84 4.05 21.48
CA GLY A 578 5.17 2.75 21.46
C GLY A 578 6.11 1.56 21.55
N TRP A 579 5.50 0.38 21.46
CA TRP A 579 6.19 -0.90 21.40
C TRP A 579 5.40 -1.87 20.53
N GLU A 580 6.11 -2.85 19.98
CA GLU A 580 5.57 -3.82 19.05
C GLU A 580 6.15 -5.20 19.35
N LEU A 581 5.29 -6.21 19.27
CA LEU A 581 5.65 -7.62 19.28
C LEU A 581 5.14 -8.25 18.00
N ALA A 582 5.94 -9.10 17.37
CA ALA A 582 5.53 -9.85 16.20
C ALA A 582 6.21 -11.22 16.18
N VAL A 583 5.49 -12.21 15.69
CA VAL A 583 6.01 -13.55 15.38
C VAL A 583 5.38 -14.00 14.07
N GLY A 584 6.18 -14.56 13.17
CA GLY A 584 5.69 -15.06 11.89
C GLY A 584 6.54 -16.20 11.33
N GLY A 585 5.88 -17.19 10.76
CA GLY A 585 6.52 -18.35 10.15
C GLY A 585 5.87 -19.69 10.49
N ARG A 586 6.65 -20.76 10.39
CA ARG A 586 6.24 -22.13 10.72
C ARG A 586 6.60 -22.50 12.17
N LEU A 587 5.60 -22.86 12.95
CA LEU A 587 5.78 -23.48 14.28
C LEU A 587 6.09 -24.97 14.15
N SER A 588 5.54 -25.64 13.14
CA SER A 588 5.80 -27.02 12.76
C SER A 588 5.60 -27.18 11.25
N ASP A 589 5.86 -28.36 10.69
CA ASP A 589 5.64 -28.62 9.25
C ASP A 589 4.17 -28.45 8.82
N ARG A 590 3.23 -28.54 9.76
CA ARG A 590 1.79 -28.40 9.53
C ARG A 590 1.18 -27.12 10.06
N TRP A 591 1.92 -26.30 10.81
CA TRP A 591 1.35 -25.15 11.51
C TRP A 591 2.06 -23.85 11.15
N LEU A 592 1.33 -22.96 10.47
CA LEU A 592 1.74 -21.61 10.14
C LEU A 592 1.10 -20.62 11.12
N LEU A 593 1.88 -19.60 11.52
CA LEU A 593 1.45 -18.54 12.42
C LEU A 593 1.98 -17.20 11.96
N ASN A 594 1.14 -16.16 12.08
CA ASN A 594 1.55 -14.76 12.01
C ASN A 594 0.74 -14.01 13.08
N ALA A 595 1.39 -13.57 14.14
CA ALA A 595 0.74 -12.86 15.23
C ALA A 595 1.49 -11.58 15.58
N SER A 596 0.75 -10.53 15.95
CA SER A 596 1.35 -9.27 16.35
C SER A 596 0.50 -8.52 17.35
N TYR A 597 1.18 -7.75 18.20
CA TYR A 597 0.57 -6.78 19.08
C TYR A 597 1.37 -5.47 18.99
N ALA A 598 0.67 -4.36 18.79
CA ALA A 598 1.28 -3.04 18.69
C ALA A 598 0.55 -2.05 19.61
N ARG A 599 1.34 -1.23 20.30
CA ARG A 599 0.84 -0.06 21.02
C ARG A 599 1.54 1.19 20.51
N SER A 600 0.76 2.20 20.11
CA SER A 600 1.32 3.50 19.73
C SER A 600 0.42 4.64 20.18
N LYS A 601 1.03 5.73 20.65
CA LYS A 601 0.33 6.94 21.06
C LYS A 601 1.13 8.18 20.63
N ILE A 602 0.50 9.07 19.86
CA ILE A 602 1.07 10.34 19.41
C ILE A 602 0.59 11.48 20.31
N LYS A 603 1.49 12.40 20.63
CA LYS A 603 1.24 13.59 21.44
C LYS A 603 1.91 14.81 20.82
N ASP A 604 1.34 16.00 21.07
CA ASP A 604 1.99 17.29 20.84
C ASP A 604 2.99 17.66 21.95
N ASN A 605 3.52 18.86 21.90
CA ASN A 605 4.45 19.39 22.91
C ASN A 605 3.83 19.62 24.29
N GLU A 606 2.53 19.87 24.34
CA GLU A 606 1.80 20.10 25.60
C GLU A 606 1.40 18.77 26.25
N GLY A 607 1.68 17.65 25.60
CA GLY A 607 1.34 16.30 26.06
C GLY A 607 -0.08 15.87 25.73
N LYS A 608 -0.84 16.66 24.97
CA LYS A 608 -2.17 16.32 24.48
C LYS A 608 -2.06 15.21 23.42
N GLN A 609 -2.97 14.24 23.48
CA GLN A 609 -3.05 13.20 22.46
C GLN A 609 -3.55 13.79 21.15
N LEU A 610 -2.85 13.50 20.06
CA LEU A 610 -3.28 13.78 18.69
C LEU A 610 -3.89 12.53 18.07
N HIS A 611 -4.76 12.73 17.06
CA HIS A 611 -5.43 11.65 16.31
C HIS A 611 -6.07 10.58 17.20
N PRO A 612 -6.94 10.93 18.18
CA PRO A 612 -7.62 9.95 19.02
C PRO A 612 -8.60 9.06 18.23
N SER A 613 -8.86 9.38 16.96
CA SER A 613 -9.56 8.53 15.99
C SER A 613 -8.79 7.27 15.62
N TYR A 614 -7.49 7.20 15.87
CA TYR A 614 -6.69 6.00 15.68
C TYR A 614 -6.63 5.16 16.96
N PRO A 615 -6.79 3.82 16.88
CA PRO A 615 -6.69 2.96 18.06
C PRO A 615 -5.26 2.95 18.61
N VAL A 616 -5.13 3.00 19.93
CA VAL A 616 -3.83 2.96 20.61
C VAL A 616 -3.24 1.55 20.59
N HIS A 617 -4.08 0.51 20.63
CA HIS A 617 -3.69 -0.89 20.68
C HIS A 617 -4.29 -1.64 19.51
N LEU A 618 -3.47 -2.48 18.88
CA LEU A 618 -3.82 -3.38 17.79
C LEU A 618 -3.31 -4.78 18.10
N PHE A 619 -4.17 -5.78 17.89
CA PHE A 619 -3.77 -7.18 17.87
C PHE A 619 -4.22 -7.81 16.58
N LYS A 620 -3.33 -8.57 15.94
CA LYS A 620 -3.61 -9.35 14.74
C LYS A 620 -3.04 -10.74 14.88
N LEU A 621 -3.82 -11.72 14.50
CA LEU A 621 -3.43 -13.12 14.48
C LEU A 621 -3.98 -13.75 13.21
N PHE A 622 -3.12 -14.34 12.41
CA PHE A 622 -3.48 -15.35 11.44
C PHE A 622 -2.78 -16.66 11.74
N THR A 623 -3.50 -17.74 11.70
CA THR A 623 -2.97 -19.09 11.86
C THR A 623 -3.58 -20.03 10.86
N ALA A 624 -2.80 -20.92 10.27
CA ALA A 624 -3.25 -21.95 9.35
C ALA A 624 -2.65 -23.30 9.72
N TYR A 625 -3.46 -24.32 9.72
CA TYR A 625 -3.08 -25.69 10.10
C TYR A 625 -3.46 -26.69 9.02
N ASP A 626 -2.49 -27.47 8.57
CA ASP A 626 -2.69 -28.59 7.66
C ASP A 626 -3.25 -29.79 8.47
N VAL A 627 -4.60 -29.87 8.55
CA VAL A 627 -5.32 -30.95 9.27
C VAL A 627 -5.00 -32.30 8.63
N THR A 628 -4.93 -32.32 7.30
CA THR A 628 -4.44 -33.44 6.51
C THR A 628 -3.57 -32.89 5.38
N ASP A 629 -2.94 -33.74 4.59
CA ASP A 629 -2.16 -33.32 3.41
C ASP A 629 -3.04 -32.64 2.34
N ARG A 630 -4.38 -32.79 2.46
CA ARG A 630 -5.37 -32.21 1.54
C ARG A 630 -6.17 -31.06 2.12
N LEU A 631 -6.36 -31.01 3.45
CA LEU A 631 -7.21 -30.01 4.12
C LEU A 631 -6.34 -29.07 4.97
N ASN A 632 -6.37 -27.81 4.63
CA ASN A 632 -5.82 -26.71 5.41
C ASN A 632 -6.97 -25.85 5.95
N LEU A 633 -6.93 -25.51 7.22
CA LEU A 633 -7.86 -24.59 7.87
C LEU A 633 -7.11 -23.41 8.44
N GLY A 634 -7.65 -22.21 8.23
CA GLY A 634 -7.08 -20.97 8.72
C GLY A 634 -8.09 -20.15 9.53
N ALA A 635 -7.55 -19.33 10.43
CA ALA A 635 -8.32 -18.38 11.22
C ALA A 635 -7.54 -17.06 11.34
N ASN A 636 -8.26 -15.94 11.14
CA ASN A 636 -7.70 -14.60 11.27
C ASN A 636 -8.51 -13.80 12.30
N VAL A 637 -7.82 -13.26 13.31
CA VAL A 637 -8.40 -12.41 14.36
C VAL A 637 -7.79 -11.04 14.29
N ASN A 638 -8.62 -10.01 14.11
CA ASN A 638 -8.21 -8.61 14.20
C ASN A 638 -8.93 -7.95 15.36
N TRP A 639 -8.19 -7.42 16.32
CA TRP A 639 -8.72 -6.66 17.45
C TRP A 639 -8.09 -5.29 17.54
N GLN A 640 -8.89 -4.28 17.92
CA GLN A 640 -8.42 -2.93 18.21
C GLN A 640 -9.09 -2.32 19.44
N SER A 641 -8.36 -1.40 20.09
CA SER A 641 -8.85 -0.65 21.23
C SER A 641 -9.87 0.42 20.82
N ARG A 642 -10.48 1.08 21.80
CA ARG A 642 -11.35 2.26 21.62
C ARG A 642 -10.64 3.36 20.82
N SER A 643 -11.41 4.07 20.00
CA SER A 643 -11.02 5.32 19.33
C SER A 643 -12.19 6.32 19.33
N HIS A 644 -11.91 7.63 19.17
CA HIS A 644 -12.91 8.68 19.18
C HIS A 644 -12.42 9.94 18.44
N THR A 645 -13.35 10.85 18.16
CA THR A 645 -13.09 12.19 17.59
C THR A 645 -13.64 13.32 18.48
N LEU A 646 -13.82 13.06 19.77
CA LEU A 646 -14.42 14.00 20.72
C LEU A 646 -13.65 15.32 20.83
N ASP A 647 -12.33 15.31 20.62
CA ASP A 647 -11.47 16.48 20.73
C ASP A 647 -11.70 17.52 19.61
N GLU A 648 -12.45 17.15 18.57
CA GLU A 648 -12.84 18.04 17.46
C GLU A 648 -14.16 18.78 17.73
N TYR A 649 -14.83 18.47 18.85
CA TYR A 649 -16.14 18.98 19.24
C TYR A 649 -16.07 19.71 20.60
N PRO A 650 -17.06 20.57 20.92
CA PRO A 650 -17.13 21.26 22.21
C PRO A 650 -17.11 20.31 23.40
N ALA A 651 -16.57 20.77 24.52
CA ALA A 651 -16.47 19.95 25.74
C ALA A 651 -17.85 19.59 26.36
N ASP A 652 -18.86 20.34 26.06
CA ASP A 652 -20.24 20.18 26.53
C ASP A 652 -21.16 19.37 25.62
N ILE A 653 -20.53 18.63 24.66
CA ILE A 653 -21.29 17.75 23.78
C ILE A 653 -22.15 16.76 24.57
N ASN A 654 -23.39 16.58 24.15
CA ASN A 654 -24.31 15.67 24.86
C ASN A 654 -23.85 14.21 24.82
N PRO A 655 -24.23 13.35 25.81
CA PRO A 655 -23.78 11.98 25.92
C PRO A 655 -24.08 11.10 24.69
N ALA A 656 -25.22 11.36 24.00
CA ALA A 656 -25.59 10.58 22.81
C ALA A 656 -24.66 10.89 21.63
N ALA A 657 -24.34 12.16 21.41
CA ALA A 657 -23.39 12.59 20.39
C ALA A 657 -21.96 12.07 20.72
N ALA A 658 -21.54 12.16 21.98
CA ALA A 658 -20.26 11.60 22.43
C ALA A 658 -20.15 10.08 22.18
N ALA A 659 -21.23 9.33 22.42
CA ALA A 659 -21.32 7.92 22.11
C ALA A 659 -21.23 7.65 20.59
N ALA A 660 -21.90 8.50 19.79
CA ALA A 660 -21.86 8.41 18.32
C ALA A 660 -20.46 8.68 17.75
N LEU A 661 -19.68 9.57 18.39
CA LEU A 661 -18.31 9.90 18.02
C LEU A 661 -17.24 8.95 18.62
N THR A 662 -17.69 7.86 19.22
CA THR A 662 -16.80 6.87 19.85
C THR A 662 -17.00 5.48 19.24
N GLN A 663 -15.92 4.87 18.76
CA GLN A 663 -15.87 3.46 18.43
C GLN A 663 -15.38 2.66 19.64
N ARG A 664 -16.22 1.77 20.16
CA ARG A 664 -15.85 0.84 21.26
C ARG A 664 -14.83 -0.19 20.75
N PRO A 665 -14.03 -0.81 21.65
CA PRO A 665 -13.16 -1.90 21.25
C PRO A 665 -13.95 -3.01 20.55
N TYR A 666 -13.34 -3.64 19.54
CA TYR A 666 -13.97 -4.76 18.83
C TYR A 666 -12.93 -5.75 18.29
N ALA A 667 -13.41 -6.95 18.01
CA ALA A 667 -12.68 -7.98 17.28
C ALA A 667 -13.52 -8.49 16.11
N THR A 668 -12.84 -8.88 15.03
CA THR A 668 -13.42 -9.68 13.93
C THR A 668 -12.71 -11.01 13.83
N LEU A 669 -13.45 -12.03 13.41
CA LEU A 669 -12.92 -13.36 13.09
C LEU A 669 -13.23 -13.66 11.63
N ASP A 670 -12.20 -14.06 10.88
CA ASP A 670 -12.32 -14.60 9.54
C ASP A 670 -11.84 -16.06 9.55
N LEU A 671 -12.44 -16.94 8.76
CA LEU A 671 -12.06 -18.34 8.65
C LEU A 671 -11.76 -18.66 7.19
N THR A 672 -10.73 -19.47 6.96
CA THR A 672 -10.39 -19.99 5.63
C THR A 672 -10.34 -21.51 5.64
N ALA A 673 -10.74 -22.13 4.54
CA ALA A 673 -10.62 -23.57 4.36
C ALA A 673 -10.16 -23.86 2.92
N HIS A 674 -9.08 -24.61 2.78
CA HIS A 674 -8.55 -25.00 1.47
C HIS A 674 -8.48 -26.51 1.37
N TYR A 675 -9.05 -27.07 0.28
CA TYR A 675 -9.04 -28.48 0.03
C TYR A 675 -8.41 -28.82 -1.33
N LYS A 676 -7.40 -29.69 -1.32
CA LYS A 676 -6.70 -30.16 -2.51
C LYS A 676 -7.40 -31.36 -3.13
N ILE A 677 -7.83 -31.25 -4.37
CA ILE A 677 -8.34 -32.36 -5.18
C ILE A 677 -7.20 -32.84 -6.10
N GLY A 678 -6.62 -33.99 -5.76
CA GLY A 678 -5.43 -34.47 -6.44
C GLY A 678 -4.23 -33.57 -6.20
N LYS A 679 -3.34 -33.45 -7.21
CA LYS A 679 -2.11 -32.63 -7.14
C LYS A 679 -2.27 -31.23 -7.73
N SER A 680 -3.28 -31.05 -8.58
CA SER A 680 -3.40 -29.88 -9.47
C SER A 680 -4.52 -28.92 -9.11
N THR A 681 -5.55 -29.36 -8.38
CA THR A 681 -6.74 -28.53 -8.11
C THR A 681 -6.86 -28.22 -6.62
N ARG A 682 -7.15 -26.96 -6.30
CA ARG A 682 -7.47 -26.51 -4.95
C ARG A 682 -8.83 -25.78 -4.95
N ILE A 683 -9.67 -26.10 -3.98
CA ILE A 683 -10.88 -25.35 -3.66
C ILE A 683 -10.59 -24.53 -2.41
N GLY A 684 -10.96 -23.27 -2.41
CA GLY A 684 -10.88 -22.35 -1.28
C GLY A 684 -12.26 -21.85 -0.85
N LEU A 685 -12.45 -21.66 0.43
CA LEU A 685 -13.60 -20.98 1.05
C LEU A 685 -13.06 -19.96 2.06
N ASP A 686 -13.39 -18.70 1.86
CA ASP A 686 -12.99 -17.59 2.70
C ASP A 686 -14.23 -16.95 3.31
N PHE A 687 -14.35 -17.00 4.63
CA PHE A 687 -15.50 -16.51 5.38
C PHE A 687 -15.06 -15.35 6.27
N GLU A 688 -15.29 -14.12 5.83
CA GLU A 688 -14.92 -12.92 6.58
C GLU A 688 -16.00 -12.49 7.57
N ASN A 689 -15.56 -11.88 8.68
CA ASN A 689 -16.40 -11.34 9.75
C ASN A 689 -17.53 -12.33 10.15
N VAL A 690 -17.15 -13.56 10.49
CA VAL A 690 -18.02 -14.70 10.78
C VAL A 690 -19.18 -14.34 11.71
N PHE A 691 -18.91 -13.55 12.77
CA PHE A 691 -19.89 -13.10 13.74
C PHE A 691 -20.72 -11.91 13.30
N ASN A 692 -20.53 -11.42 12.05
CA ASN A 692 -21.19 -10.22 11.52
C ASN A 692 -21.07 -9.01 12.47
N LYS A 693 -19.87 -8.82 13.04
CA LYS A 693 -19.61 -7.72 13.96
C LYS A 693 -19.79 -6.38 13.27
N ARG A 694 -20.68 -5.54 13.79
CA ARG A 694 -20.83 -4.15 13.36
C ARG A 694 -19.77 -3.30 14.06
N TYR A 695 -19.00 -2.57 13.26
CA TYR A 695 -17.98 -1.64 13.74
C TYR A 695 -17.81 -0.51 12.73
N ARG A 696 -17.35 0.64 13.19
CA ARG A 696 -16.99 1.78 12.35
C ARG A 696 -15.47 1.80 12.15
N THR A 697 -15.05 2.15 10.95
CA THR A 697 -13.64 2.30 10.62
C THR A 697 -13.11 3.69 10.96
N MET A 698 -14.03 4.68 11.05
CA MET A 698 -13.78 6.03 11.56
C MET A 698 -14.92 6.44 12.51
N PRO A 699 -14.61 7.02 13.68
CA PRO A 699 -15.63 7.35 14.67
C PRO A 699 -16.57 8.48 14.26
N ASP A 700 -16.06 9.53 13.59
CA ASP A 700 -16.77 10.75 13.19
C ASP A 700 -17.55 10.60 11.87
N ILE A 701 -17.14 9.63 11.07
CA ILE A 701 -17.81 9.31 9.80
C ILE A 701 -18.41 7.91 9.94
N HIS A 702 -19.71 7.75 9.69
CA HIS A 702 -20.35 6.42 9.79
C HIS A 702 -19.96 5.50 8.64
N VAL A 703 -18.67 5.22 8.53
CA VAL A 703 -18.12 4.19 7.64
C VAL A 703 -18.04 2.89 8.41
N TYR A 704 -18.95 2.00 8.09
CA TYR A 704 -18.96 0.67 8.71
C TYR A 704 -17.97 -0.27 8.03
N GLY A 705 -17.41 -1.17 8.82
CA GLY A 705 -16.63 -2.29 8.32
C GLY A 705 -17.48 -3.25 7.49
N THR A 706 -16.82 -4.07 6.69
CA THR A 706 -17.46 -5.08 5.83
C THR A 706 -18.30 -6.03 6.70
N PRO A 707 -19.59 -6.24 6.39
CA PRO A 707 -20.41 -7.28 7.03
C PRO A 707 -19.88 -8.68 6.70
N ARG A 708 -20.49 -9.70 7.27
CA ARG A 708 -20.20 -11.08 6.94
C ARG A 708 -20.24 -11.32 5.43
N SER A 709 -19.16 -11.93 4.91
CA SER A 709 -19.04 -12.29 3.49
C SER A 709 -18.44 -13.67 3.31
N LEU A 710 -18.77 -14.30 2.19
CA LEU A 710 -18.23 -15.59 1.79
C LEU A 710 -17.72 -15.48 0.36
N THR A 711 -16.53 -16.01 0.12
CA THR A 711 -15.95 -16.20 -1.21
C THR A 711 -15.55 -17.67 -1.38
N ALA A 712 -15.86 -18.23 -2.53
CA ALA A 712 -15.45 -19.58 -2.94
C ALA A 712 -14.55 -19.47 -4.17
N THR A 713 -13.43 -20.18 -4.16
CA THR A 713 -12.43 -20.17 -5.23
C THR A 713 -12.10 -21.58 -5.69
N VAL A 714 -11.80 -21.74 -6.97
CA VAL A 714 -11.22 -22.95 -7.55
C VAL A 714 -9.97 -22.55 -8.33
N LYS A 715 -8.83 -23.13 -7.97
CA LYS A 715 -7.54 -22.94 -8.66
C LYS A 715 -7.09 -24.27 -9.24
N HIS A 716 -6.74 -24.28 -10.52
CA HIS A 716 -6.13 -25.42 -11.19
C HIS A 716 -4.77 -25.05 -11.73
N THR A 717 -3.77 -25.90 -11.47
CA THR A 717 -2.39 -25.75 -11.98
C THR A 717 -2.12 -26.92 -12.93
N PHE A 718 -1.70 -26.58 -14.15
CA PHE A 718 -1.45 -27.54 -15.25
C PHE A 718 -0.03 -28.11 -15.18
#